data_fd1d6300cb474d96f457441e055e3086
#
_entry.id   fd1d6300cb474d96f457441e055e3086
#
_cell.length_a   1.000
_cell.length_b   1.000
_cell.length_c   1.000
_cell.angle_alpha   90.00
_cell.angle_beta   90.00
_cell.angle_gamma   90.00
#
_symmetry.space_group_name_H-M   'P 1'
#
loop_
_entity.id
_entity.type
_entity.pdbx_description
1 polymer ?
#
loop_
_entity_poly.entity_id
_entity_poly.type
_entity_poly.pdbx_seq_one_letter_code
_entity_poly.pdbx_strand_id
1 'polypeptide(L)'
;MTIQTLFKPDGPLASHIDGFKARAPQLEMAEAVARAIKSGGRLLVEAGTGTGKTYAYLVPALESGKRVVISTGSKNLQEQLFYRDLPTITGALSYTPPVALLKGRSNYLCIERMNRLLSESHLQKPEILNDLVKVKSWSIATDNGDVGDIPGLQENAEILAHVTSTNDNCLGRDCPYYDDCHLVVARRRAMDAQVVVINHHLFFADMAVKDTGFGELVPQAQVYVFDEAHQLPEIATNYFGKSVGSRTIQDLAQDIQLAYRAEAHDMAQLGKAADRLAIASQDLRLAFGVDGGRGNTRDMLRQPLWGQALARLNDAIGLCYEVLKLALGRGEQLDHAFERISELRTRLGEVLAVNQTGFSYWYDCSRLHFTLNLTPLSVAERFSAEVQRPEVAWVFTSATLTVDMRFDHFKAELGLAGSAELILDSPFDYGEQARLCVPRYLPEPNAFGRGEQLANLMIPLINKTPGGCFFLCTSHQVMRQVAEVLRREIGRTVLLQGEDNKQRLLKEFVENGRAVLVATSSFWEGIDVRGAALSCVIIDKLPFASPDDPLLKARVDDCKLKGGDPFAELQLPKAVIALKQGVGRLIRDRTDHGVLVICDPRMVNKPYGATFIKSLPAIPRTRELGTLGSFFDRTERCE
;
A
#
# COMPACT_ATOMS: atom_id res chain seq x y z
N MET A 1 33.48 -13.14 -3.32
CA MET A 1 34.02 -12.35 -4.47
C MET A 1 33.87 -10.88 -4.18
N THR A 2 34.58 -9.97 -4.90
CA THR A 2 34.29 -8.53 -4.72
C THR A 2 33.02 -8.16 -5.47
N ILE A 3 32.25 -7.19 -4.96
CA ILE A 3 31.03 -6.70 -5.63
C ILE A 3 31.31 -6.30 -7.09
N GLN A 4 32.44 -5.60 -7.32
CA GLN A 4 32.87 -5.21 -8.66
C GLN A 4 33.03 -6.41 -9.61
N THR A 5 33.58 -7.53 -9.12
CA THR A 5 33.78 -8.73 -9.96
C THR A 5 32.45 -9.36 -10.36
N LEU A 6 31.43 -9.32 -9.48
CA LEU A 6 30.11 -9.90 -9.76
C LEU A 6 29.34 -9.14 -10.85
N PHE A 7 29.53 -7.82 -10.92
CA PHE A 7 28.86 -6.95 -11.90
C PHE A 7 29.69 -6.70 -13.18
N LYS A 8 30.83 -7.37 -13.38
CA LYS A 8 31.61 -7.23 -14.61
C LYS A 8 30.84 -7.78 -15.84
N PRO A 9 31.16 -7.28 -17.07
CA PRO A 9 30.57 -7.81 -18.31
C PRO A 9 30.82 -9.30 -18.54
N ASP A 10 31.90 -9.84 -17.98
CA ASP A 10 32.30 -11.26 -17.98
C ASP A 10 32.10 -11.93 -16.61
N GLY A 11 31.39 -11.26 -15.72
CA GLY A 11 31.13 -11.74 -14.35
C GLY A 11 29.98 -12.75 -14.26
N PRO A 12 29.77 -13.36 -13.08
CA PRO A 12 28.76 -14.38 -12.85
C PRO A 12 27.33 -13.95 -13.24
N LEU A 13 26.97 -12.69 -12.97
CA LEU A 13 25.63 -12.16 -13.34
C LEU A 13 25.44 -12.11 -14.85
N ALA A 14 26.45 -11.63 -15.59
CA ALA A 14 26.39 -11.55 -17.05
C ALA A 14 26.42 -12.93 -17.73
N SER A 15 27.10 -13.89 -17.13
CA SER A 15 27.17 -15.27 -17.64
C SER A 15 25.88 -16.07 -17.43
N HIS A 16 25.08 -15.69 -16.43
CA HIS A 16 23.89 -16.45 -16.02
C HIS A 16 22.57 -15.79 -16.45
N ILE A 17 22.57 -14.49 -16.66
CA ILE A 17 21.36 -13.70 -16.97
C ILE A 17 21.46 -13.17 -18.38
N ASP A 18 20.60 -13.70 -19.26
CA ASP A 18 20.53 -13.28 -20.67
C ASP A 18 20.27 -11.78 -20.79
N GLY A 19 21.12 -11.11 -21.59
CA GLY A 19 20.99 -9.67 -21.82
C GLY A 19 21.39 -8.77 -20.64
N PHE A 20 21.98 -9.33 -19.59
CA PHE A 20 22.46 -8.52 -18.47
C PHE A 20 23.58 -7.57 -18.92
N LYS A 21 23.37 -6.28 -18.62
CA LYS A 21 24.40 -5.24 -18.82
C LYS A 21 24.52 -4.48 -17.53
N ALA A 22 25.67 -4.60 -16.89
CA ALA A 22 25.99 -3.80 -15.71
C ALA A 22 25.91 -2.31 -16.02
N ARG A 23 25.32 -1.55 -15.11
CA ARG A 23 25.19 -0.09 -15.20
C ARG A 23 26.00 0.55 -14.08
N ALA A 24 26.70 1.64 -14.36
CA ALA A 24 27.51 2.32 -13.35
C ALA A 24 26.69 2.67 -12.08
N PRO A 25 25.48 3.24 -12.16
CA PRO A 25 24.67 3.50 -10.97
C PRO A 25 24.28 2.24 -10.19
N GLN A 26 24.08 1.10 -10.87
CA GLN A 26 23.78 -0.17 -10.23
C GLN A 26 24.96 -0.68 -9.40
N LEU A 27 26.18 -0.62 -9.94
CA LEU A 27 27.39 -1.01 -9.23
C LEU A 27 27.65 -0.09 -8.04
N GLU A 28 27.50 1.22 -8.23
CA GLU A 28 27.69 2.21 -7.15
C GLU A 28 26.73 1.96 -5.98
N MET A 29 25.45 1.67 -6.28
CA MET A 29 24.48 1.27 -5.26
C MET A 29 24.91 -0.03 -4.55
N ALA A 30 25.32 -1.05 -5.30
CA ALA A 30 25.71 -2.33 -4.72
C ALA A 30 26.91 -2.19 -3.78
N GLU A 31 27.89 -1.37 -4.14
CA GLU A 31 29.05 -1.05 -3.28
C GLU A 31 28.64 -0.26 -2.02
N ALA A 32 27.71 0.70 -2.15
CA ALA A 32 27.20 1.44 -1.01
C ALA A 32 26.42 0.53 -0.03
N VAL A 33 25.59 -0.36 -0.55
CA VAL A 33 24.87 -1.37 0.25
C VAL A 33 25.87 -2.31 0.95
N ALA A 34 26.90 -2.80 0.24
CA ALA A 34 27.94 -3.65 0.86
C ALA A 34 28.67 -2.94 2.00
N ARG A 35 28.99 -1.64 1.83
CA ARG A 35 29.60 -0.83 2.91
C ARG A 35 28.67 -0.70 4.11
N ALA A 36 27.39 -0.40 3.89
CA ALA A 36 26.39 -0.31 4.94
C ALA A 36 26.22 -1.64 5.70
N ILE A 37 26.18 -2.77 5.00
CA ILE A 37 26.11 -4.11 5.60
C ILE A 37 27.36 -4.42 6.45
N LYS A 38 28.53 -4.04 5.97
CA LYS A 38 29.78 -4.27 6.69
C LYS A 38 29.90 -3.43 7.97
N SER A 39 29.43 -2.20 7.94
CA SER A 39 29.53 -1.26 9.08
C SER A 39 28.37 -1.38 10.07
N GLY A 40 27.27 -2.10 9.74
CA GLY A 40 26.03 -2.06 10.53
C GLY A 40 25.38 -0.68 10.49
N GLY A 41 25.44 0.01 9.33
CA GLY A 41 24.99 1.39 9.17
C GLY A 41 23.62 1.54 8.53
N ARG A 42 23.14 2.78 8.48
CA ARG A 42 21.88 3.18 7.82
C ARG A 42 22.20 3.85 6.49
N LEU A 43 21.55 3.41 5.42
CA LEU A 43 21.74 3.92 4.07
C LEU A 43 20.39 4.25 3.42
N LEU A 44 20.26 5.48 2.93
CA LEU A 44 19.12 5.95 2.13
C LEU A 44 19.56 6.02 0.67
N VAL A 45 18.83 5.37 -0.22
CA VAL A 45 19.16 5.37 -1.65
C VAL A 45 17.94 5.80 -2.46
N GLU A 46 18.06 6.91 -3.17
CA GLU A 46 17.18 7.17 -4.29
C GLU A 46 17.89 6.75 -5.57
N ALA A 47 17.29 5.78 -6.27
CA ALA A 47 17.81 5.30 -7.56
C ALA A 47 16.69 5.32 -8.59
N GLY A 48 16.85 6.10 -9.63
CA GLY A 48 15.86 6.29 -10.68
C GLY A 48 15.40 4.96 -11.31
N THR A 49 14.28 5.01 -12.04
CA THR A 49 13.78 3.84 -12.78
C THR A 49 14.84 3.31 -13.74
N GLY A 50 14.87 1.99 -13.93
CA GLY A 50 15.84 1.34 -14.82
C GLY A 50 17.24 1.14 -14.26
N THR A 51 17.56 1.59 -13.05
CA THR A 51 18.87 1.41 -12.42
C THR A 51 19.19 -0.06 -12.11
N GLY A 52 18.17 -0.90 -11.92
CA GLY A 52 18.35 -2.29 -11.48
C GLY A 52 18.53 -2.41 -9.96
N LYS A 53 17.80 -1.61 -9.19
CA LYS A 53 17.83 -1.55 -7.70
C LYS A 53 17.80 -2.94 -7.06
N THR A 54 16.90 -3.81 -7.53
CA THR A 54 16.71 -5.14 -6.93
C THR A 54 18.02 -5.93 -6.88
N TYR A 55 18.74 -6.01 -7.98
CA TYR A 55 20.03 -6.72 -8.03
C TYR A 55 21.10 -5.97 -7.24
N ALA A 56 21.08 -4.63 -7.25
CA ALA A 56 22.06 -3.82 -6.53
C ALA A 56 21.98 -4.00 -5.00
N TYR A 57 20.84 -4.32 -4.41
CA TYR A 57 20.78 -4.63 -3.00
C TYR A 57 20.82 -6.14 -2.69
N LEU A 58 20.26 -7.00 -3.58
CA LEU A 58 20.25 -8.45 -3.35
C LEU A 58 21.65 -9.07 -3.36
N VAL A 59 22.46 -8.70 -4.36
CA VAL A 59 23.81 -9.28 -4.50
C VAL A 59 24.66 -9.06 -3.25
N PRO A 60 24.87 -7.84 -2.74
CA PRO A 60 25.64 -7.65 -1.51
C PRO A 60 24.96 -8.23 -0.26
N ALA A 61 23.63 -8.28 -0.21
CA ALA A 61 22.90 -8.89 0.89
C ALA A 61 23.17 -10.41 0.96
N LEU A 62 23.11 -11.11 -0.16
CA LEU A 62 23.39 -12.55 -0.27
C LEU A 62 24.88 -12.85 -0.02
N GLU A 63 25.80 -12.09 -0.62
CA GLU A 63 27.26 -12.24 -0.43
C GLU A 63 27.70 -12.01 1.02
N SER A 64 26.92 -11.28 1.81
CA SER A 64 27.24 -11.04 3.21
C SER A 64 27.19 -12.27 4.09
N GLY A 65 26.49 -13.33 3.69
CA GLY A 65 26.25 -14.53 4.48
C GLY A 65 25.40 -14.28 5.75
N LYS A 66 24.97 -13.05 5.99
CA LYS A 66 24.15 -12.64 7.14
C LYS A 66 22.68 -13.03 6.95
N ARG A 67 21.92 -13.07 8.05
CA ARG A 67 20.45 -13.17 7.95
C ARG A 67 19.89 -11.84 7.44
N VAL A 68 19.05 -11.91 6.40
CA VAL A 68 18.50 -10.76 5.69
C VAL A 68 16.98 -10.80 5.71
N VAL A 69 16.35 -9.68 6.04
CA VAL A 69 14.93 -9.45 5.84
C VAL A 69 14.76 -8.41 4.74
N ILE A 70 14.01 -8.75 3.70
CA ILE A 70 13.70 -7.84 2.60
C ILE A 70 12.22 -7.53 2.65
N SER A 71 11.89 -6.26 2.84
CA SER A 71 10.53 -5.75 2.92
C SER A 71 10.19 -4.96 1.67
N THR A 72 9.06 -5.25 1.04
CA THR A 72 8.59 -4.59 -0.19
C THR A 72 7.26 -3.88 0.01
N GLY A 73 6.91 -2.98 -0.91
CA GLY A 73 5.68 -2.19 -0.80
C GLY A 73 4.39 -2.94 -1.16
N SER A 74 4.44 -4.02 -1.94
CA SER A 74 3.25 -4.73 -2.40
C SER A 74 3.43 -6.24 -2.48
N LYS A 75 2.31 -6.99 -2.49
CA LYS A 75 2.31 -8.46 -2.66
C LYS A 75 2.96 -8.88 -3.98
N ASN A 76 2.64 -8.21 -5.08
CA ASN A 76 3.18 -8.54 -6.40
C ASN A 76 4.71 -8.38 -6.46
N LEU A 77 5.25 -7.31 -5.85
CA LEU A 77 6.69 -7.12 -5.75
C LEU A 77 7.34 -8.18 -4.84
N GLN A 78 6.66 -8.58 -3.77
CA GLN A 78 7.09 -9.64 -2.87
C GLN A 78 7.21 -10.98 -3.61
N GLU A 79 6.20 -11.33 -4.41
CA GLU A 79 6.18 -12.55 -5.23
C GLU A 79 7.23 -12.51 -6.34
N GLN A 80 7.32 -11.40 -7.05
CA GLN A 80 8.34 -11.19 -8.09
C GLN A 80 9.74 -11.39 -7.51
N LEU A 81 10.03 -10.80 -6.36
CA LEU A 81 11.31 -10.92 -5.70
C LEU A 81 11.61 -12.37 -5.32
N PHE A 82 10.63 -13.06 -4.74
CA PHE A 82 10.79 -14.42 -4.24
C PHE A 82 10.87 -15.48 -5.34
N TYR A 83 9.95 -15.44 -6.32
CA TYR A 83 9.85 -16.49 -7.34
C TYR A 83 10.72 -16.25 -8.58
N ARG A 84 11.15 -15.01 -8.82
CA ARG A 84 11.94 -14.67 -10.02
C ARG A 84 13.33 -14.15 -9.67
N ASP A 85 13.42 -13.06 -8.92
CA ASP A 85 14.67 -12.31 -8.78
C ASP A 85 15.67 -13.04 -7.85
N LEU A 86 15.23 -13.59 -6.71
CA LEU A 86 16.06 -14.38 -5.81
C LEU A 86 16.61 -15.66 -6.48
N PRO A 87 15.80 -16.53 -7.11
CA PRO A 87 16.32 -17.71 -7.80
C PRO A 87 17.33 -17.37 -8.89
N THR A 88 17.08 -16.31 -9.67
CA THR A 88 18.00 -15.85 -10.72
C THR A 88 19.36 -15.46 -10.16
N ILE A 89 19.38 -14.67 -9.07
CA ILE A 89 20.63 -14.21 -8.48
C ILE A 89 21.35 -15.33 -7.73
N THR A 90 20.64 -16.16 -6.97
CA THR A 90 21.25 -17.29 -6.25
C THR A 90 21.86 -18.31 -7.23
N GLY A 91 21.23 -18.54 -8.38
CA GLY A 91 21.79 -19.32 -9.47
C GLY A 91 23.07 -18.72 -10.03
N ALA A 92 23.09 -17.41 -10.31
CA ALA A 92 24.28 -16.70 -10.80
C ALA A 92 25.44 -16.70 -9.79
N LEU A 93 25.15 -16.61 -8.50
CA LEU A 93 26.16 -16.63 -7.43
C LEU A 93 26.59 -18.05 -7.06
N SER A 94 25.97 -19.10 -7.61
CA SER A 94 26.18 -20.51 -7.18
C SER A 94 26.07 -20.69 -5.67
N TYR A 95 25.14 -19.95 -5.05
CA TYR A 95 24.91 -19.95 -3.61
C TYR A 95 23.41 -19.98 -3.34
N THR A 96 22.94 -21.04 -2.69
CA THR A 96 21.51 -21.27 -2.44
C THR A 96 21.24 -21.27 -0.92
N PRO A 97 21.06 -20.09 -0.32
CA PRO A 97 20.67 -20.00 1.09
C PRO A 97 19.23 -20.49 1.29
N PRO A 98 18.83 -20.93 2.49
CA PRO A 98 17.43 -21.11 2.83
C PRO A 98 16.67 -19.77 2.70
N VAL A 99 15.63 -19.75 1.85
CA VAL A 99 14.79 -18.57 1.60
C VAL A 99 13.36 -18.84 2.01
N ALA A 100 12.65 -17.83 2.52
CA ALA A 100 11.24 -17.93 2.87
C ALA A 100 10.47 -16.69 2.42
N LEU A 101 9.24 -16.92 1.95
CA LEU A 101 8.24 -15.90 1.73
C LEU A 101 7.26 -15.92 2.90
N LEU A 102 7.09 -14.78 3.57
CA LEU A 102 6.12 -14.66 4.65
C LEU A 102 5.15 -13.53 4.35
N LYS A 103 3.88 -13.87 4.24
CA LYS A 103 2.77 -12.93 4.04
C LYS A 103 2.01 -12.68 5.34
N GLY A 104 1.18 -11.65 5.35
CA GLY A 104 0.28 -11.39 6.47
C GLY A 104 -0.79 -12.49 6.63
N ARG A 105 -1.29 -12.68 7.82
CA ARG A 105 -2.25 -13.73 8.22
C ARG A 105 -3.46 -13.88 7.27
N SER A 106 -4.04 -12.78 6.83
CA SER A 106 -5.19 -12.76 5.91
C SER A 106 -4.89 -13.28 4.50
N ASN A 107 -3.65 -13.67 4.20
CA ASN A 107 -3.29 -14.30 2.93
C ASN A 107 -3.22 -15.82 3.02
N TYR A 108 -3.42 -16.40 4.20
CA TYR A 108 -3.38 -17.87 4.38
C TYR A 108 -4.76 -18.41 4.69
N LEU A 109 -5.05 -19.57 4.11
CA LEU A 109 -6.24 -20.35 4.45
C LEU A 109 -6.24 -20.70 5.93
N CYS A 110 -7.33 -20.41 6.63
CA CYS A 110 -7.60 -20.87 7.97
C CYS A 110 -8.45 -22.14 7.92
N ILE A 111 -7.85 -23.29 8.23
CA ILE A 111 -8.50 -24.59 8.15
C ILE A 111 -9.71 -24.65 9.09
N GLU A 112 -9.58 -24.10 10.30
CA GLU A 112 -10.68 -24.05 11.28
C GLU A 112 -11.87 -23.26 10.72
N ARG A 113 -11.64 -22.04 10.24
CA ARG A 113 -12.72 -21.20 9.71
C ARG A 113 -13.39 -21.78 8.46
N MET A 114 -12.58 -22.39 7.57
CA MET A 114 -13.13 -23.09 6.40
C MET A 114 -14.02 -24.27 6.83
N ASN A 115 -13.57 -25.08 7.77
CA ASN A 115 -14.34 -26.24 8.24
C ASN A 115 -15.61 -25.81 8.98
N ARG A 116 -15.55 -24.76 9.79
CA ARG A 116 -16.71 -24.15 10.44
C ARG A 116 -17.71 -23.65 9.39
N LEU A 117 -17.26 -22.92 8.38
CA LEU A 117 -18.13 -22.45 7.30
C LEU A 117 -18.78 -23.62 6.52
N LEU A 118 -18.06 -24.72 6.32
CA LEU A 118 -18.60 -25.93 5.69
C LEU A 118 -19.72 -26.58 6.54
N SER A 119 -19.57 -26.61 7.85
CA SER A 119 -20.62 -27.15 8.75
C SER A 119 -21.88 -26.28 8.78
N GLU A 120 -21.75 -24.99 8.50
CA GLU A 120 -22.83 -23.99 8.50
C GLU A 120 -23.27 -23.58 7.09
N SER A 121 -22.90 -24.37 6.09
CA SER A 121 -23.15 -24.07 4.66
C SER A 121 -24.62 -23.81 4.31
N HIS A 122 -25.55 -24.45 5.02
CA HIS A 122 -27.00 -24.28 4.85
C HIS A 122 -27.52 -22.86 5.18
N LEU A 123 -26.71 -22.02 5.84
CA LEU A 123 -27.06 -20.65 6.22
C LEU A 123 -26.46 -19.60 5.27
N GLN A 124 -25.70 -20.03 4.25
CA GLN A 124 -24.91 -19.14 3.41
C GLN A 124 -25.60 -18.82 2.07
N LYS A 125 -25.23 -17.70 1.47
CA LYS A 125 -25.66 -17.28 0.13
C LYS A 125 -25.10 -18.24 -0.94
N PRO A 126 -25.81 -18.45 -2.07
CA PRO A 126 -25.35 -19.34 -3.14
C PRO A 126 -23.97 -18.98 -3.71
N GLU A 127 -23.65 -17.67 -3.82
CA GLU A 127 -22.34 -17.20 -4.32
C GLU A 127 -21.20 -17.63 -3.39
N ILE A 128 -21.37 -17.49 -2.07
CA ILE A 128 -20.39 -17.93 -1.07
C ILE A 128 -20.20 -19.45 -1.12
N LEU A 129 -21.29 -20.21 -1.31
CA LEU A 129 -21.23 -21.68 -1.42
C LEU A 129 -20.42 -22.13 -2.65
N ASN A 130 -20.64 -21.51 -3.80
CA ASN A 130 -19.89 -21.82 -5.02
C ASN A 130 -18.38 -21.55 -4.84
N ASP A 131 -18.02 -20.43 -4.21
CA ASP A 131 -16.63 -20.13 -3.94
C ASP A 131 -16.04 -21.03 -2.83
N LEU A 132 -16.83 -21.43 -1.83
CA LEU A 132 -16.43 -22.38 -0.80
C LEU A 132 -16.04 -23.75 -1.38
N VAL A 133 -16.77 -24.21 -2.40
CA VAL A 133 -16.43 -25.46 -3.11
C VAL A 133 -15.06 -25.35 -3.79
N LYS A 134 -14.76 -24.21 -4.44
CA LYS A 134 -13.45 -23.94 -5.06
C LYS A 134 -12.34 -23.95 -3.99
N VAL A 135 -12.55 -23.21 -2.89
CA VAL A 135 -11.61 -23.17 -1.76
C VAL A 135 -11.34 -24.55 -1.20
N LYS A 136 -12.40 -25.35 -0.97
CA LYS A 136 -12.28 -26.71 -0.44
C LYS A 136 -11.53 -27.64 -1.38
N SER A 137 -11.81 -27.61 -2.67
CA SER A 137 -11.10 -28.42 -3.67
C SER A 137 -9.61 -28.07 -3.75
N TRP A 138 -9.31 -26.77 -3.75
CA TRP A 138 -7.94 -26.28 -3.78
C TRP A 138 -7.19 -26.58 -2.46
N SER A 139 -7.87 -26.53 -1.30
CA SER A 139 -7.24 -26.76 0.01
C SER A 139 -6.62 -28.15 0.17
N ILE A 140 -7.02 -29.11 -0.64
CA ILE A 140 -6.48 -30.48 -0.62
C ILE A 140 -5.13 -30.55 -1.33
N ALA A 141 -4.89 -29.68 -2.31
CA ALA A 141 -3.72 -29.72 -3.19
C ALA A 141 -2.67 -28.63 -2.86
N THR A 142 -3.02 -27.63 -2.03
CA THR A 142 -2.08 -26.54 -1.72
C THR A 142 -1.04 -26.94 -0.67
N ASP A 143 0.23 -26.61 -0.93
CA ASP A 143 1.34 -26.83 0.01
C ASP A 143 1.61 -25.61 0.90
N ASN A 144 1.23 -24.41 0.43
CA ASN A 144 1.52 -23.13 1.10
C ASN A 144 0.30 -22.48 1.74
N GLY A 145 -0.91 -22.85 1.31
CA GLY A 145 -2.18 -22.27 1.79
C GLY A 145 -2.40 -20.82 1.41
N ASP A 146 -1.68 -20.27 0.42
CA ASP A 146 -1.84 -18.88 -0.03
C ASP A 146 -3.13 -18.72 -0.82
N VAL A 147 -4.10 -18.00 -0.28
CA VAL A 147 -5.42 -17.82 -0.91
C VAL A 147 -5.37 -17.06 -2.24
N GLY A 148 -4.27 -16.37 -2.52
CA GLY A 148 -4.03 -15.73 -3.82
C GLY A 148 -3.85 -16.73 -4.96
N ASP A 149 -3.51 -18.00 -4.64
CA ASP A 149 -3.30 -19.07 -5.61
C ASP A 149 -4.59 -19.84 -5.95
N ILE A 150 -5.75 -19.46 -5.38
CA ILE A 150 -7.03 -20.16 -5.64
C ILE A 150 -7.50 -19.89 -7.07
N PRO A 151 -7.58 -20.91 -7.94
CA PRO A 151 -7.96 -20.73 -9.34
C PRO A 151 -9.39 -20.18 -9.49
N GLY A 152 -9.55 -19.13 -10.28
CA GLY A 152 -10.86 -18.56 -10.60
C GLY A 152 -11.56 -17.84 -9.43
N LEU A 153 -10.83 -17.52 -8.35
CA LEU A 153 -11.31 -16.67 -7.27
C LEU A 153 -10.76 -15.23 -7.44
N GLN A 154 -11.60 -14.24 -7.19
CA GLN A 154 -11.17 -12.84 -7.21
C GLN A 154 -10.45 -12.46 -5.91
N GLU A 155 -9.45 -11.59 -5.98
CA GLU A 155 -8.69 -11.11 -4.80
C GLU A 155 -9.56 -10.46 -3.71
N ASN A 156 -10.72 -9.94 -4.07
CA ASN A 156 -11.67 -9.30 -3.17
C ASN A 156 -12.96 -10.11 -2.96
N ALA A 157 -12.94 -11.41 -3.26
CA ALA A 157 -14.11 -12.28 -3.08
C ALA A 157 -14.56 -12.29 -1.61
N GLU A 158 -15.88 -12.19 -1.38
CA GLU A 158 -16.47 -12.14 -0.03
C GLU A 158 -16.07 -13.37 0.82
N ILE A 159 -15.92 -14.52 0.17
CA ILE A 159 -15.52 -15.78 0.83
C ILE A 159 -14.18 -15.66 1.57
N LEU A 160 -13.22 -14.84 1.10
CA LEU A 160 -11.90 -14.73 1.71
C LEU A 160 -11.97 -14.23 3.17
N ALA A 161 -12.91 -13.33 3.48
CA ALA A 161 -13.14 -12.89 4.85
C ALA A 161 -13.62 -14.01 5.78
N HIS A 162 -14.24 -15.05 5.23
CA HIS A 162 -14.77 -16.18 5.99
C HIS A 162 -13.79 -17.34 6.15
N VAL A 163 -12.84 -17.50 5.22
CA VAL A 163 -11.87 -18.62 5.21
C VAL A 163 -10.43 -18.21 5.58
N THR A 164 -10.19 -16.94 5.85
CA THR A 164 -8.93 -16.44 6.40
C THR A 164 -9.12 -15.96 7.83
N SER A 165 -8.04 -15.70 8.57
CA SER A 165 -8.11 -15.20 9.93
C SER A 165 -7.49 -13.81 10.08
N THR A 166 -7.92 -13.10 11.12
CA THR A 166 -7.33 -11.85 11.62
C THR A 166 -6.64 -12.11 12.96
N ASN A 167 -5.94 -11.13 13.52
CA ASN A 167 -5.41 -11.25 14.88
C ASN A 167 -6.54 -11.43 15.89
N ASP A 168 -7.68 -10.78 15.65
CA ASP A 168 -8.81 -10.77 16.60
C ASP A 168 -9.62 -12.07 16.59
N ASN A 169 -9.60 -12.88 15.52
CA ASN A 169 -10.44 -14.08 15.39
C ASN A 169 -9.66 -15.39 15.27
N CYS A 170 -8.35 -15.38 15.49
CA CYS A 170 -7.52 -16.59 15.48
C CYS A 170 -7.40 -17.18 16.88
N LEU A 171 -7.67 -18.46 17.04
CA LEU A 171 -7.57 -19.19 18.31
C LEU A 171 -6.11 -19.39 18.79
N GLY A 172 -5.12 -19.02 17.99
CA GLY A 172 -3.72 -19.14 18.40
C GLY A 172 -3.29 -20.58 18.65
N ARG A 173 -2.65 -20.83 19.80
CA ARG A 173 -2.17 -22.18 20.18
C ARG A 173 -3.28 -23.14 20.56
N ASP A 174 -4.45 -22.61 20.91
CA ASP A 174 -5.61 -23.42 21.30
C ASP A 174 -6.41 -23.92 20.08
N CYS A 175 -5.97 -23.56 18.87
CA CYS A 175 -6.59 -24.01 17.62
C CYS A 175 -6.35 -25.52 17.41
N PRO A 176 -7.40 -26.34 17.17
CA PRO A 176 -7.25 -27.77 16.93
C PRO A 176 -6.43 -28.10 15.67
N TYR A 177 -6.26 -27.14 14.77
CA TYR A 177 -5.46 -27.25 13.54
C TYR A 177 -4.13 -26.50 13.63
N TYR A 178 -3.61 -26.22 14.84
CA TYR A 178 -2.42 -25.37 15.02
C TYR A 178 -1.19 -25.91 14.28
N ASP A 179 -0.92 -27.22 14.35
CA ASP A 179 0.26 -27.82 13.73
C ASP A 179 0.16 -27.89 12.20
N ASP A 180 -1.04 -28.01 11.65
CA ASP A 180 -1.32 -28.02 10.21
C ASP A 180 -1.58 -26.61 9.65
N CYS A 181 -1.57 -25.59 10.51
CA CYS A 181 -1.88 -24.23 10.13
C CYS A 181 -0.85 -23.67 9.14
N HIS A 182 -1.28 -23.32 7.93
CA HIS A 182 -0.41 -22.79 6.88
C HIS A 182 0.40 -21.56 7.32
N LEU A 183 -0.20 -20.66 8.11
CA LEU A 183 0.51 -19.52 8.68
C LEU A 183 1.60 -19.95 9.67
N VAL A 184 1.32 -20.91 10.54
CA VAL A 184 2.30 -21.41 11.52
C VAL A 184 3.47 -22.09 10.80
N VAL A 185 3.17 -22.91 9.78
CA VAL A 185 4.19 -23.54 8.94
C VAL A 185 5.04 -22.49 8.20
N ALA A 186 4.40 -21.48 7.60
CA ALA A 186 5.13 -20.40 6.92
C ALA A 186 6.04 -19.61 7.88
N ARG A 187 5.58 -19.35 9.12
CA ARG A 187 6.40 -18.69 10.16
C ARG A 187 7.58 -19.55 10.60
N ARG A 188 7.39 -20.85 10.82
CA ARG A 188 8.49 -21.79 11.14
C ARG A 188 9.55 -21.76 10.03
N ARG A 189 9.13 -21.87 8.77
CA ARG A 189 10.04 -21.76 7.60
C ARG A 189 10.80 -20.42 7.58
N ALA A 190 10.12 -19.31 7.89
CA ALA A 190 10.75 -17.99 7.94
C ALA A 190 11.77 -17.87 9.09
N MET A 191 11.49 -18.48 10.26
CA MET A 191 12.43 -18.49 11.39
C MET A 191 13.71 -19.26 11.10
N ASP A 192 13.65 -20.30 10.25
CA ASP A 192 14.81 -21.12 9.86
C ASP A 192 15.56 -20.54 8.64
N ALA A 193 14.94 -19.60 7.91
CA ALA A 193 15.51 -19.05 6.69
C ALA A 193 16.63 -18.05 6.95
N GLN A 194 17.59 -18.00 6.02
CA GLN A 194 18.63 -16.97 5.98
C GLN A 194 18.13 -15.69 5.30
N VAL A 195 17.29 -15.83 4.27
CA VAL A 195 16.66 -14.70 3.59
C VAL A 195 15.15 -14.80 3.70
N VAL A 196 14.53 -13.77 4.24
CA VAL A 196 13.07 -13.71 4.42
C VAL A 196 12.52 -12.52 3.65
N VAL A 197 11.57 -12.79 2.76
CA VAL A 197 10.85 -11.76 2.00
C VAL A 197 9.51 -11.51 2.66
N ILE A 198 9.26 -10.25 3.03
CA ILE A 198 8.03 -9.78 3.66
C ILE A 198 7.49 -8.54 2.93
N ASN A 199 6.34 -8.04 3.33
CA ASN A 199 5.91 -6.69 2.97
C ASN A 199 6.04 -5.73 4.16
N HIS A 200 5.97 -4.41 3.87
CA HIS A 200 6.08 -3.38 4.90
C HIS A 200 5.01 -3.50 5.99
N HIS A 201 3.80 -3.91 5.62
CA HIS A 201 2.72 -4.14 6.59
C HIS A 201 3.08 -5.20 7.64
N LEU A 202 3.70 -6.30 7.21
CA LEU A 202 4.10 -7.36 8.14
C LEU A 202 5.27 -6.92 9.03
N PHE A 203 6.20 -6.11 8.52
CA PHE A 203 7.27 -5.53 9.31
C PHE A 203 6.73 -4.66 10.45
N PHE A 204 5.81 -3.74 10.15
CA PHE A 204 5.20 -2.89 11.19
C PHE A 204 4.26 -3.66 12.13
N ALA A 205 3.59 -4.70 11.64
CA ALA A 205 2.83 -5.59 12.51
C ALA A 205 3.74 -6.31 13.51
N ASP A 206 4.93 -6.75 13.09
CA ASP A 206 5.93 -7.35 13.96
C ASP A 206 6.42 -6.36 15.02
N MET A 207 6.75 -5.12 14.62
CA MET A 207 7.12 -4.07 15.58
C MET A 207 6.02 -3.83 16.62
N ALA A 208 4.76 -3.75 16.20
CA ALA A 208 3.65 -3.52 17.11
C ALA A 208 3.45 -4.67 18.10
N VAL A 209 3.69 -5.93 17.67
CA VAL A 209 3.62 -7.11 18.55
C VAL A 209 4.80 -7.15 19.52
N LYS A 210 6.02 -6.81 19.08
CA LYS A 210 7.20 -6.72 19.93
C LYS A 210 7.03 -5.69 21.05
N ASP A 211 6.41 -4.57 20.77
CA ASP A 211 6.09 -3.54 21.78
C ASP A 211 5.20 -4.07 22.92
N THR A 212 4.38 -5.10 22.64
CA THR A 212 3.53 -5.75 23.67
C THR A 212 4.22 -6.90 24.41
N GLY A 213 5.41 -7.31 23.98
CA GLY A 213 6.17 -8.42 24.58
C GLY A 213 5.68 -9.83 24.23
N PHE A 214 4.71 -9.97 23.34
CA PHE A 214 4.07 -11.26 22.98
C PHE A 214 4.72 -12.03 21.82
N GLY A 215 6.00 -11.84 21.54
CA GLY A 215 6.74 -12.65 20.58
C GLY A 215 7.12 -11.94 19.29
N GLU A 216 7.59 -12.69 18.31
CA GLU A 216 8.09 -12.20 17.04
C GLU A 216 7.29 -12.82 15.88
N LEU A 217 6.88 -12.01 14.91
CA LEU A 217 6.26 -12.47 13.66
C LEU A 217 7.31 -12.69 12.57
N VAL A 218 8.37 -11.88 12.59
CA VAL A 218 9.49 -11.89 11.64
C VAL A 218 10.78 -12.14 12.41
N PRO A 219 11.67 -13.04 11.91
CA PRO A 219 12.92 -13.32 12.61
C PRO A 219 13.82 -12.09 12.69
N GLN A 220 14.59 -12.00 13.75
CA GLN A 220 15.63 -10.98 13.85
C GLN A 220 16.70 -11.21 12.78
N ALA A 221 17.13 -10.12 12.16
CA ALA A 221 18.12 -10.13 11.09
C ALA A 221 19.23 -9.11 11.34
N GLN A 222 20.37 -9.33 10.71
CA GLN A 222 21.50 -8.38 10.73
C GLN A 222 21.43 -7.38 9.58
N VAL A 223 20.55 -7.65 8.58
CA VAL A 223 20.35 -6.78 7.43
C VAL A 223 18.86 -6.65 7.15
N TYR A 224 18.38 -5.42 7.11
CA TYR A 224 17.02 -5.08 6.66
C TYR A 224 17.11 -4.23 5.41
N VAL A 225 16.41 -4.65 4.37
CA VAL A 225 16.27 -3.90 3.12
C VAL A 225 14.81 -3.53 2.93
N PHE A 226 14.52 -2.25 2.77
CA PHE A 226 13.19 -1.74 2.45
C PHE A 226 13.18 -1.25 1.01
N ASP A 227 12.52 -1.98 0.13
CA ASP A 227 12.29 -1.58 -1.25
C ASP A 227 10.95 -0.86 -1.38
N GLU A 228 10.88 0.19 -2.20
CA GLU A 228 9.78 1.16 -2.24
C GLU A 228 9.54 1.83 -0.87
N ALA A 229 10.63 2.21 -0.21
CA ALA A 229 10.64 2.74 1.15
C ALA A 229 9.82 4.03 1.34
N HIS A 230 9.46 4.74 0.26
CA HIS A 230 8.58 5.92 0.30
C HIS A 230 7.20 5.64 0.94
N GLN A 231 6.77 4.37 0.99
CA GLN A 231 5.49 3.97 1.59
C GLN A 231 5.57 3.79 3.12
N LEU A 232 6.78 3.66 3.68
CA LEU A 232 6.98 3.35 5.10
C LEU A 232 6.30 4.34 6.06
N PRO A 233 6.38 5.68 5.85
CA PRO A 233 5.79 6.63 6.80
C PRO A 233 4.27 6.48 6.95
N GLU A 234 3.57 6.24 5.86
CA GLU A 234 2.11 6.06 5.87
C GLU A 234 1.73 4.72 6.50
N ILE A 235 2.39 3.64 6.13
CA ILE A 235 2.14 2.31 6.67
C ILE A 235 2.44 2.28 8.18
N ALA A 236 3.57 2.85 8.62
CA ALA A 236 3.92 2.96 10.03
C ALA A 236 2.83 3.71 10.83
N THR A 237 2.35 4.83 10.28
CA THR A 237 1.31 5.63 10.91
C THR A 237 0.03 4.81 11.15
N ASN A 238 -0.36 3.96 10.21
CA ASN A 238 -1.53 3.09 10.35
C ASN A 238 -1.34 2.00 11.42
N TYR A 239 -0.14 1.41 11.51
CA TYR A 239 0.12 0.33 12.48
C TYR A 239 0.28 0.81 13.91
N PHE A 240 0.83 2.00 14.12
CA PHE A 240 0.94 2.58 15.45
C PHE A 240 -0.32 3.34 15.90
N GLY A 241 -1.33 3.38 15.06
CA GLY A 241 -2.67 3.84 15.37
C GLY A 241 -3.52 2.76 16.02
N LYS A 242 -4.65 3.18 16.58
CA LYS A 242 -5.73 2.31 17.07
C LYS A 242 -7.00 2.60 16.29
N SER A 243 -7.78 1.58 16.02
CA SER A 243 -9.05 1.77 15.32
C SER A 243 -10.14 0.84 15.83
N VAL A 244 -11.39 1.29 15.70
CA VAL A 244 -12.60 0.51 15.95
C VAL A 244 -13.49 0.64 14.73
N GLY A 245 -13.75 -0.49 14.06
CA GLY A 245 -14.56 -0.54 12.84
C GLY A 245 -15.86 -1.30 13.01
N SER A 246 -16.90 -0.88 12.29
CA SER A 246 -18.20 -1.58 12.30
C SER A 246 -18.11 -3.03 11.83
N ARG A 247 -17.18 -3.35 10.91
CA ARG A 247 -16.96 -4.74 10.47
C ARG A 247 -16.49 -5.62 11.62
N THR A 248 -15.46 -5.19 12.36
CA THR A 248 -14.96 -5.93 13.53
C THR A 248 -16.04 -6.17 14.57
N ILE A 249 -16.93 -5.17 14.80
CA ILE A 249 -18.06 -5.29 15.72
C ILE A 249 -19.09 -6.31 15.19
N GLN A 250 -19.40 -6.27 13.90
CA GLN A 250 -20.36 -7.19 13.26
C GLN A 250 -19.82 -8.62 13.24
N ASP A 251 -18.54 -8.81 12.90
CA ASP A 251 -17.87 -10.11 12.92
C ASP A 251 -17.88 -10.71 14.34
N LEU A 252 -17.59 -9.88 15.37
CA LEU A 252 -17.66 -10.33 16.75
C LEU A 252 -19.08 -10.71 17.16
N ALA A 253 -20.09 -9.93 16.78
CA ALA A 253 -21.49 -10.27 17.05
C ALA A 253 -21.90 -11.60 16.39
N GLN A 254 -21.47 -11.83 15.16
CA GLN A 254 -21.71 -13.09 14.46
C GLN A 254 -21.00 -14.27 15.15
N ASP A 255 -19.73 -14.10 15.53
CA ASP A 255 -18.96 -15.14 16.22
C ASP A 255 -19.60 -15.48 17.58
N ILE A 256 -20.13 -14.50 18.34
CA ILE A 256 -20.88 -14.74 19.58
C ILE A 256 -22.17 -15.52 19.31
N GLN A 257 -22.89 -15.22 18.23
CA GLN A 257 -24.08 -15.97 17.83
C GLN A 257 -23.77 -17.45 17.52
N LEU A 258 -22.64 -17.69 16.84
CA LEU A 258 -22.20 -19.04 16.49
C LEU A 258 -21.74 -19.81 17.75
N ALA A 259 -20.94 -19.16 18.60
CA ALA A 259 -20.50 -19.75 19.87
C ALA A 259 -21.70 -20.06 20.81
N TYR A 260 -22.69 -19.18 20.87
CA TYR A 260 -23.93 -19.43 21.59
C TYR A 260 -24.63 -20.72 21.16
N ARG A 261 -24.76 -20.94 19.83
CA ARG A 261 -25.41 -22.13 19.30
C ARG A 261 -24.61 -23.40 19.51
N ALA A 262 -23.28 -23.32 19.49
CA ALA A 262 -22.38 -24.49 19.61
C ALA A 262 -22.10 -24.86 21.08
N GLU A 263 -21.86 -23.86 21.95
CA GLU A 263 -21.28 -24.08 23.28
C GLU A 263 -22.21 -23.72 24.44
N ALA A 264 -23.26 -22.88 24.21
CA ALA A 264 -24.13 -22.40 25.30
C ALA A 264 -25.58 -22.11 24.82
N HIS A 265 -26.20 -23.02 24.08
CA HIS A 265 -27.56 -22.86 23.55
C HIS A 265 -28.65 -22.68 24.64
N ASP A 266 -28.34 -23.05 25.89
CA ASP A 266 -29.17 -22.80 27.08
C ASP A 266 -29.16 -21.34 27.54
N MET A 267 -28.16 -20.54 27.10
CA MET A 267 -28.02 -19.13 27.48
C MET A 267 -28.60 -18.17 26.42
N ALA A 268 -29.91 -18.16 26.20
CA ALA A 268 -30.57 -17.32 25.21
C ALA A 268 -30.21 -15.81 25.29
N GLN A 269 -29.68 -15.36 26.42
CA GLN A 269 -29.21 -13.99 26.61
C GLN A 269 -27.99 -13.66 25.73
N LEU A 270 -27.12 -14.65 25.42
CA LEU A 270 -25.96 -14.48 24.53
C LEU A 270 -26.41 -14.09 23.12
N GLY A 271 -27.36 -14.84 22.56
CA GLY A 271 -27.90 -14.53 21.23
C GLY A 271 -28.52 -13.12 21.19
N LYS A 272 -29.34 -12.77 22.21
CA LYS A 272 -29.94 -11.42 22.31
C LYS A 272 -28.89 -10.31 22.44
N ALA A 273 -27.82 -10.55 23.19
CA ALA A 273 -26.75 -9.56 23.36
C ALA A 273 -25.99 -9.34 22.03
N ALA A 274 -25.69 -10.41 21.30
CA ALA A 274 -25.04 -10.34 19.99
C ALA A 274 -25.90 -9.60 18.96
N ASP A 275 -27.21 -9.88 18.89
CA ASP A 275 -28.15 -9.14 18.02
C ASP A 275 -28.17 -7.64 18.35
N ARG A 276 -28.23 -7.29 19.64
CA ARG A 276 -28.17 -5.89 20.07
C ARG A 276 -26.87 -5.21 19.68
N LEU A 277 -25.74 -5.91 19.78
CA LEU A 277 -24.42 -5.40 19.37
C LEU A 277 -24.41 -5.09 17.87
N ALA A 278 -24.89 -6.02 17.03
CA ALA A 278 -24.97 -5.84 15.59
C ALA A 278 -25.86 -4.65 15.22
N ILE A 279 -27.07 -4.54 15.81
CA ILE A 279 -28.01 -3.44 15.57
C ILE A 279 -27.42 -2.10 16.01
N ALA A 280 -26.82 -2.03 17.20
CA ALA A 280 -26.24 -0.80 17.72
C ALA A 280 -25.05 -0.30 16.85
N SER A 281 -24.27 -1.22 16.27
CA SER A 281 -23.24 -0.89 15.28
C SER A 281 -23.82 -0.28 14.01
N GLN A 282 -24.94 -0.83 13.50
CA GLN A 282 -25.63 -0.28 12.34
C GLN A 282 -26.26 1.09 12.64
N ASP A 283 -26.88 1.26 13.80
CA ASP A 283 -27.44 2.54 14.27
C ASP A 283 -26.37 3.63 14.30
N LEU A 284 -25.18 3.31 14.85
CA LEU A 284 -24.08 4.27 14.88
C LEU A 284 -23.61 4.61 13.45
N ARG A 285 -23.58 3.64 12.53
CA ARG A 285 -23.27 3.91 11.12
C ARG A 285 -24.29 4.88 10.50
N LEU A 286 -25.56 4.70 10.75
CA LEU A 286 -26.62 5.57 10.22
C LEU A 286 -26.53 7.00 10.78
N ALA A 287 -26.08 7.16 12.02
CA ALA A 287 -25.91 8.45 12.66
C ALA A 287 -24.81 9.34 12.03
N PHE A 288 -23.92 8.79 11.18
CA PHE A 288 -22.98 9.57 10.35
C PHE A 288 -23.64 10.22 9.12
N GLY A 289 -24.90 9.92 8.82
CA GLY A 289 -25.61 10.39 7.63
C GLY A 289 -25.53 9.42 6.45
N VAL A 290 -26.30 9.71 5.39
CA VAL A 290 -26.49 8.79 4.25
C VAL A 290 -25.20 8.62 3.44
N ASP A 291 -24.51 9.71 3.15
CA ASP A 291 -23.38 9.72 2.21
C ASP A 291 -22.05 9.29 2.84
N GLY A 292 -22.00 9.22 4.18
CA GLY A 292 -20.74 8.95 4.89
C GLY A 292 -19.77 10.14 4.80
N GLY A 293 -18.47 9.86 4.83
CA GLY A 293 -17.40 10.86 4.72
C GLY A 293 -16.29 10.69 5.75
N ARG A 294 -15.35 11.61 5.75
CA ARG A 294 -14.24 11.68 6.70
C ARG A 294 -14.33 12.95 7.53
N GLY A 295 -13.96 12.87 8.80
CA GLY A 295 -13.97 14.05 9.65
C GLY A 295 -13.35 13.81 11.01
N ASN A 296 -13.35 14.85 11.84
CA ASN A 296 -12.83 14.77 13.21
C ASN A 296 -13.87 14.16 14.15
N THR A 297 -13.47 13.20 14.95
CA THR A 297 -14.35 12.54 15.94
C THR A 297 -14.91 13.53 16.97
N ARG A 298 -14.16 14.61 17.30
CA ARG A 298 -14.64 15.67 18.21
C ARG A 298 -15.92 16.34 17.72
N ASP A 299 -16.06 16.51 16.40
CA ASP A 299 -17.23 17.16 15.83
C ASP A 299 -18.46 16.26 15.93
N MET A 300 -18.27 14.95 15.79
CA MET A 300 -19.33 13.96 15.99
C MET A 300 -19.78 13.85 17.43
N LEU A 301 -18.85 13.91 18.39
CA LEU A 301 -19.18 13.89 19.83
C LEU A 301 -20.10 15.04 20.26
N ARG A 302 -20.12 16.16 19.51
CA ARG A 302 -21.02 17.30 19.75
C ARG A 302 -22.42 17.12 19.16
N GLN A 303 -22.64 16.09 18.32
CA GLN A 303 -23.92 15.84 17.67
C GLN A 303 -24.83 14.95 18.55
N PRO A 304 -26.02 15.40 18.99
CA PRO A 304 -26.85 14.66 19.91
C PRO A 304 -27.28 13.28 19.40
N LEU A 305 -27.65 13.15 18.11
CA LEU A 305 -28.07 11.88 17.51
C LEU A 305 -26.93 10.87 17.49
N TRP A 306 -25.73 11.31 17.14
CA TRP A 306 -24.53 10.47 17.15
C TRP A 306 -24.17 10.03 18.58
N GLY A 307 -24.24 10.95 19.54
CA GLY A 307 -24.02 10.66 20.95
C GLY A 307 -24.98 9.61 21.51
N GLN A 308 -26.26 9.68 21.13
CA GLN A 308 -27.27 8.68 21.53
C GLN A 308 -26.98 7.30 20.89
N ALA A 309 -26.61 7.26 19.61
CA ALA A 309 -26.26 6.01 18.94
C ALA A 309 -24.98 5.39 19.55
N LEU A 310 -23.99 6.22 19.87
CA LEU A 310 -22.79 5.78 20.58
C LEU A 310 -23.10 5.23 21.97
N ALA A 311 -23.97 5.87 22.74
CA ALA A 311 -24.39 5.37 24.04
C ALA A 311 -25.03 3.97 23.92
N ARG A 312 -25.94 3.78 22.94
CA ARG A 312 -26.51 2.45 22.66
C ARG A 312 -25.45 1.40 22.30
N LEU A 313 -24.43 1.76 21.53
CA LEU A 313 -23.33 0.85 21.23
C LEU A 313 -22.52 0.49 22.48
N ASN A 314 -22.21 1.46 23.33
CA ASN A 314 -21.52 1.22 24.61
C ASN A 314 -22.33 0.31 25.52
N ASP A 315 -23.66 0.53 25.63
CA ASP A 315 -24.56 -0.32 26.42
C ASP A 315 -24.60 -1.75 25.88
N ALA A 316 -24.63 -1.91 24.55
CA ALA A 316 -24.62 -3.23 23.90
C ALA A 316 -23.29 -3.97 24.12
N ILE A 317 -22.15 -3.27 24.03
CA ILE A 317 -20.83 -3.82 24.37
C ILE A 317 -20.78 -4.23 25.83
N GLY A 318 -21.28 -3.38 26.74
CA GLY A 318 -21.37 -3.68 28.17
C GLY A 318 -22.22 -4.91 28.47
N LEU A 319 -23.36 -5.03 27.81
CA LEU A 319 -24.23 -6.21 27.93
C LEU A 319 -23.54 -7.49 27.44
N CYS A 320 -22.90 -7.46 26.27
CA CYS A 320 -22.14 -8.59 25.75
C CYS A 320 -21.02 -9.00 26.70
N TYR A 321 -20.30 -8.03 27.25
CA TYR A 321 -19.23 -8.27 28.22
C TYR A 321 -19.76 -9.00 29.46
N GLU A 322 -20.85 -8.53 30.08
CA GLU A 322 -21.41 -9.16 31.29
C GLU A 322 -21.96 -10.56 31.01
N VAL A 323 -22.65 -10.76 29.89
CA VAL A 323 -23.22 -12.07 29.55
C VAL A 323 -22.14 -13.08 29.18
N LEU A 324 -21.10 -12.69 28.42
CA LEU A 324 -19.95 -13.54 28.10
C LEU A 324 -19.14 -13.89 29.34
N LYS A 325 -19.01 -12.97 30.29
CA LYS A 325 -18.35 -13.22 31.57
C LYS A 325 -19.02 -14.35 32.37
N LEU A 326 -20.35 -14.47 32.27
CA LEU A 326 -21.09 -15.58 32.90
C LEU A 326 -20.95 -16.90 32.14
N ALA A 327 -20.51 -16.85 30.89
CA ALA A 327 -20.29 -18.01 30.04
C ALA A 327 -18.85 -18.54 30.04
N LEU A 328 -17.93 -17.89 30.75
CA LEU A 328 -16.52 -18.29 30.80
C LEU A 328 -16.34 -19.73 31.26
N GLY A 329 -15.42 -20.45 30.59
CA GLY A 329 -15.11 -21.86 30.84
C GLY A 329 -16.11 -22.85 30.28
N ARG A 330 -17.15 -22.41 29.53
CA ARG A 330 -18.09 -23.33 28.84
C ARG A 330 -17.58 -23.80 27.50
N GLY A 331 -16.73 -23.00 26.82
CA GLY A 331 -16.14 -23.35 25.55
C GLY A 331 -15.10 -22.33 25.10
N GLU A 332 -14.16 -22.78 24.25
CA GLU A 332 -13.04 -21.95 23.79
C GLU A 332 -13.50 -20.74 22.96
N GLN A 333 -14.58 -20.90 22.18
CA GLN A 333 -15.08 -19.79 21.35
C GLN A 333 -15.73 -18.71 22.21
N LEU A 334 -16.40 -19.06 23.30
CA LEU A 334 -16.98 -18.10 24.25
C LEU A 334 -15.89 -17.37 25.05
N ASP A 335 -14.85 -18.09 25.49
CA ASP A 335 -13.73 -17.50 26.23
C ASP A 335 -12.99 -16.49 25.34
N HIS A 336 -12.75 -16.86 24.08
CA HIS A 336 -12.14 -15.97 23.10
C HIS A 336 -13.03 -14.77 22.73
N ALA A 337 -14.35 -14.97 22.64
CA ALA A 337 -15.29 -13.87 22.42
C ALA A 337 -15.29 -12.87 23.60
N PHE A 338 -15.10 -13.37 24.83
CA PHE A 338 -14.95 -12.51 26.02
C PHE A 338 -13.68 -11.67 25.98
N GLU A 339 -12.55 -12.23 25.53
CA GLU A 339 -11.32 -11.46 25.36
C GLU A 339 -11.51 -10.36 24.31
N ARG A 340 -12.11 -10.67 23.18
CA ARG A 340 -12.38 -9.73 22.09
C ARG A 340 -13.33 -8.60 22.48
N ILE A 341 -14.40 -8.88 23.21
CA ILE A 341 -15.32 -7.82 23.68
C ILE A 341 -14.64 -6.92 24.71
N SER A 342 -13.78 -7.49 25.56
CA SER A 342 -13.01 -6.74 26.56
C SER A 342 -12.03 -5.78 25.88
N GLU A 343 -11.34 -6.25 24.85
CA GLU A 343 -10.42 -5.45 24.04
C GLU A 343 -11.16 -4.37 23.25
N LEU A 344 -12.28 -4.71 22.61
CA LEU A 344 -13.14 -3.75 21.90
C LEU A 344 -13.60 -2.62 22.80
N ARG A 345 -14.04 -2.93 24.03
CA ARG A 345 -14.44 -1.96 25.02
C ARG A 345 -13.32 -0.99 25.38
N THR A 346 -12.12 -1.52 25.61
CA THR A 346 -10.92 -0.73 25.92
C THR A 346 -10.54 0.18 24.76
N ARG A 347 -10.42 -0.38 23.55
CA ARG A 347 -10.09 0.38 22.34
C ARG A 347 -11.11 1.49 22.04
N LEU A 348 -12.39 1.20 22.18
CA LEU A 348 -13.43 2.21 21.95
C LEU A 348 -13.29 3.37 22.92
N GLY A 349 -13.03 3.09 24.22
CA GLY A 349 -12.75 4.12 25.21
C GLY A 349 -11.55 5.00 24.82
N GLU A 350 -10.45 4.42 24.37
CA GLU A 350 -9.25 5.15 23.95
C GLU A 350 -9.50 6.04 22.72
N VAL A 351 -10.17 5.51 21.69
CA VAL A 351 -10.47 6.24 20.45
C VAL A 351 -11.45 7.40 20.69
N LEU A 352 -12.28 7.32 21.72
CA LEU A 352 -13.25 8.35 22.08
C LEU A 352 -12.76 9.34 23.16
N ALA A 353 -11.69 9.04 23.86
CA ALA A 353 -11.19 9.86 24.96
C ALA A 353 -10.78 11.28 24.54
N VAL A 354 -10.31 11.46 23.32
CA VAL A 354 -9.93 12.74 22.65
C VAL A 354 -9.08 13.65 23.57
N ASN A 355 -8.16 13.04 24.33
CA ASN A 355 -7.37 13.71 25.38
C ASN A 355 -5.84 13.55 25.23
N GLN A 356 -5.36 12.75 24.27
CA GLN A 356 -3.92 12.54 24.07
C GLN A 356 -3.35 13.58 23.09
N THR A 357 -2.26 14.23 23.48
CA THR A 357 -1.46 15.08 22.57
C THR A 357 -0.63 14.23 21.62
N GLY A 358 -0.32 14.76 20.44
CA GLY A 358 0.45 14.02 19.42
C GLY A 358 -0.37 13.00 18.62
N PHE A 359 -1.69 12.98 18.78
CA PHE A 359 -2.59 12.09 18.06
C PHE A 359 -3.72 12.85 17.36
N SER A 360 -4.19 12.27 16.23
CA SER A 360 -5.41 12.68 15.52
C SER A 360 -6.54 11.70 15.82
N TYR A 361 -7.71 12.24 16.17
CA TYR A 361 -8.96 11.49 16.39
C TYR A 361 -9.89 11.76 15.22
N TRP A 362 -10.08 10.79 14.36
CA TRP A 362 -10.85 10.98 13.14
C TRP A 362 -11.68 9.74 12.80
N TYR A 363 -12.67 9.93 11.94
CA TYR A 363 -13.48 8.84 11.42
C TYR A 363 -13.44 8.77 9.90
N ASP A 364 -13.63 7.57 9.38
CA ASP A 364 -13.93 7.28 7.98
C ASP A 364 -15.25 6.51 7.92
N CYS A 365 -16.17 6.97 7.12
CA CYS A 365 -17.49 6.38 7.01
C CYS A 365 -17.90 6.23 5.54
N SER A 366 -18.15 4.99 5.13
CA SER A 366 -18.73 4.63 3.84
C SER A 366 -20.24 4.42 3.97
N ARG A 367 -20.92 4.06 2.90
CA ARG A 367 -22.35 3.72 2.93
C ARG A 367 -22.70 2.57 3.89
N LEU A 368 -21.79 1.61 4.07
CA LEU A 368 -22.03 0.38 4.82
C LEU A 368 -21.29 0.32 6.14
N HIS A 369 -20.13 0.96 6.22
CA HIS A 369 -19.19 0.78 7.32
C HIS A 369 -18.64 2.12 7.82
N PHE A 370 -18.28 2.14 9.09
CA PHE A 370 -17.49 3.22 9.68
C PHE A 370 -16.22 2.66 10.34
N THR A 371 -15.24 3.54 10.52
CA THR A 371 -14.05 3.29 11.34
C THR A 371 -13.75 4.55 12.14
N LEU A 372 -13.57 4.40 13.45
CA LEU A 372 -13.07 5.43 14.35
C LEU A 372 -11.58 5.20 14.56
N ASN A 373 -10.77 6.23 14.41
CA ASN A 373 -9.32 6.11 14.38
C ASN A 373 -8.66 7.05 15.39
N LEU A 374 -7.65 6.53 16.08
CA LEU A 374 -6.67 7.24 16.89
C LEU A 374 -5.31 7.05 16.22
N THR A 375 -4.79 8.08 15.55
CA THR A 375 -3.62 8.00 14.71
C THR A 375 -2.51 8.91 15.22
N PRO A 376 -1.27 8.42 15.43
CA PRO A 376 -0.15 9.27 15.83
C PRO A 376 0.20 10.27 14.73
N LEU A 377 0.52 11.50 15.10
CA LEU A 377 0.94 12.55 14.15
C LEU A 377 2.35 12.31 13.63
N SER A 378 3.21 11.68 14.43
CA SER A 378 4.57 11.30 14.08
C SER A 378 4.88 9.88 14.56
N VAL A 379 5.65 9.15 13.77
CA VAL A 379 6.17 7.81 14.09
C VAL A 379 7.69 7.82 14.26
N ALA A 380 8.31 8.98 14.11
CA ALA A 380 9.76 9.16 14.03
C ALA A 380 10.50 8.60 15.26
N GLU A 381 10.05 8.89 16.46
CA GLU A 381 10.66 8.40 17.70
C GLU A 381 10.64 6.87 17.79
N ARG A 382 9.48 6.26 17.54
CA ARG A 382 9.30 4.80 17.61
C ARG A 382 10.16 4.09 16.58
N PHE A 383 10.12 4.54 15.35
CA PHE A 383 10.89 3.93 14.27
C PHE A 383 12.40 4.15 14.46
N SER A 384 12.81 5.34 14.90
CA SER A 384 14.20 5.66 15.23
C SER A 384 14.76 4.72 16.29
N ALA A 385 14.01 4.41 17.34
CA ALA A 385 14.43 3.48 18.38
C ALA A 385 14.75 2.08 17.81
N GLU A 386 13.92 1.59 16.87
CA GLU A 386 14.12 0.30 16.22
C GLU A 386 15.37 0.28 15.33
N VAL A 387 15.59 1.31 14.52
CA VAL A 387 16.73 1.37 13.58
C VAL A 387 18.07 1.77 14.22
N GLN A 388 18.07 2.11 15.49
CA GLN A 388 19.29 2.42 16.25
C GLN A 388 19.99 1.18 16.83
N ARG A 389 19.47 -0.03 16.56
CA ARG A 389 20.10 -1.27 17.02
C ARG A 389 21.53 -1.39 16.48
N PRO A 390 22.54 -1.58 17.35
CA PRO A 390 23.92 -1.70 16.93
C PRO A 390 24.13 -2.93 16.06
N GLU A 391 25.10 -2.85 15.13
CA GLU A 391 25.50 -3.94 14.21
C GLU A 391 24.45 -4.40 13.20
N VAL A 392 23.27 -3.78 13.16
CA VAL A 392 22.24 -4.05 12.17
C VAL A 392 22.35 -3.03 11.03
N ALA A 393 22.40 -3.54 9.80
CA ALA A 393 22.39 -2.71 8.61
C ALA A 393 20.95 -2.44 8.14
N TRP A 394 20.65 -1.18 7.85
CA TRP A 394 19.34 -0.72 7.39
C TRP A 394 19.47 -0.02 6.06
N VAL A 395 18.90 -0.60 5.01
CA VAL A 395 18.94 -0.04 3.66
C VAL A 395 17.53 0.34 3.24
N PHE A 396 17.32 1.61 2.92
CA PHE A 396 16.05 2.15 2.44
C PHE A 396 16.23 2.58 0.99
N THR A 397 15.50 1.97 0.08
CA THR A 397 15.60 2.27 -1.34
C THR A 397 14.26 2.52 -2.00
N SER A 398 14.22 3.48 -2.91
CA SER A 398 13.07 3.74 -3.78
C SER A 398 13.53 4.55 -4.99
N ALA A 399 12.65 4.66 -6.00
CA ALA A 399 12.83 5.61 -7.09
C ALA A 399 12.50 7.06 -6.69
N THR A 400 11.84 7.26 -5.54
CA THR A 400 11.24 8.54 -5.14
C THR A 400 11.30 8.71 -3.62
N LEU A 401 12.42 9.23 -3.09
CA LEU A 401 12.60 9.54 -1.66
C LEU A 401 12.96 11.01 -1.43
N THR A 402 13.59 11.65 -2.43
CA THR A 402 14.10 13.00 -2.29
C THR A 402 13.11 14.06 -2.81
N VAL A 403 13.19 15.22 -2.20
CA VAL A 403 12.56 16.46 -2.65
C VAL A 403 13.67 17.49 -2.83
N ASP A 404 13.77 18.11 -4.02
CA ASP A 404 14.86 19.02 -4.39
C ASP A 404 16.27 18.41 -4.12
N MET A 405 16.44 17.11 -4.46
CA MET A 405 17.66 16.32 -4.27
C MET A 405 18.10 16.16 -2.80
N ARG A 406 17.16 16.20 -1.84
CA ARG A 406 17.43 16.09 -0.39
C ARG A 406 16.51 15.07 0.27
N PHE A 407 17.03 14.30 1.22
CA PHE A 407 16.29 13.30 2.00
C PHE A 407 15.63 13.86 3.27
N ASP A 408 15.69 15.15 3.51
CA ASP A 408 15.30 15.76 4.80
C ASP A 408 13.88 15.40 5.23
N HIS A 409 12.95 15.45 4.29
CA HIS A 409 11.56 15.08 4.56
C HIS A 409 11.43 13.62 5.01
N PHE A 410 12.02 12.68 4.26
CA PHE A 410 11.98 11.25 4.57
C PHE A 410 12.67 10.95 5.92
N LYS A 411 13.83 11.60 6.18
CA LYS A 411 14.52 11.49 7.47
C LYS A 411 13.68 12.00 8.62
N ALA A 412 12.99 13.13 8.44
CA ALA A 412 12.15 13.71 9.47
C ALA A 412 10.93 12.83 9.78
N GLU A 413 10.27 12.25 8.77
CA GLU A 413 9.09 11.40 8.97
C GLU A 413 9.39 10.10 9.73
N LEU A 414 10.60 9.52 9.56
CA LEU A 414 10.99 8.23 10.16
C LEU A 414 12.09 8.34 11.23
N GLY A 415 12.57 9.54 11.54
CA GLY A 415 13.62 9.71 12.56
C GLY A 415 14.99 9.16 12.14
N LEU A 416 15.35 9.24 10.85
CA LEU A 416 16.57 8.65 10.26
C LEU A 416 17.74 9.62 10.19
N ALA A 417 17.89 10.54 11.15
CA ALA A 417 19.01 11.46 11.22
C ALA A 417 20.36 10.71 11.25
N GLY A 418 21.38 11.24 10.57
CA GLY A 418 22.73 10.65 10.52
C GLY A 418 22.87 9.40 9.63
N SER A 419 21.87 9.09 8.80
CA SER A 419 21.99 8.04 7.78
C SER A 419 22.89 8.49 6.62
N ALA A 420 23.63 7.55 6.03
CA ALA A 420 24.32 7.78 4.77
C ALA A 420 23.32 7.96 3.63
N GLU A 421 23.63 8.81 2.66
CA GLU A 421 22.75 9.20 1.58
C GLU A 421 23.40 8.92 0.22
N LEU A 422 22.61 8.40 -0.72
CA LEU A 422 23.05 8.17 -2.09
C LEU A 422 21.90 8.48 -3.06
N ILE A 423 22.18 9.35 -4.03
CA ILE A 423 21.24 9.68 -5.11
C ILE A 423 21.88 9.23 -6.42
N LEU A 424 21.16 8.41 -7.17
CA LEU A 424 21.61 7.85 -8.43
C LEU A 424 20.63 8.20 -9.53
N ASP A 425 21.14 8.80 -10.57
CA ASP A 425 20.36 9.13 -11.75
C ASP A 425 19.86 7.88 -12.48
N SER A 426 18.75 8.02 -13.17
CA SER A 426 18.25 7.01 -14.09
C SER A 426 19.22 6.86 -15.28
N PRO A 427 19.45 5.63 -15.76
CA PRO A 427 20.29 5.38 -16.92
C PRO A 427 19.62 5.74 -18.25
N PHE A 428 18.43 6.32 -18.23
CA PHE A 428 17.65 6.68 -19.41
C PHE A 428 17.96 8.11 -19.87
N ASP A 429 17.99 8.30 -21.19
CA ASP A 429 18.16 9.61 -21.81
C ASP A 429 16.84 10.33 -21.95
N TYR A 430 16.38 10.95 -20.86
CA TYR A 430 15.14 11.72 -20.87
C TYR A 430 15.16 12.90 -21.85
N GLY A 431 16.36 13.37 -22.26
CA GLY A 431 16.50 14.41 -23.25
C GLY A 431 15.96 14.02 -24.60
N GLU A 432 16.19 12.77 -25.01
CA GLU A 432 15.72 12.20 -26.26
C GLU A 432 14.36 11.48 -26.11
N GLN A 433 14.17 10.75 -25.01
CA GLN A 433 13.04 9.85 -24.81
C GLN A 433 11.74 10.53 -24.37
N ALA A 434 11.80 11.73 -23.76
CA ALA A 434 10.62 12.34 -23.16
C ALA A 434 10.47 13.84 -23.49
N ARG A 435 9.23 14.33 -23.42
CA ARG A 435 8.91 15.76 -23.43
C ARG A 435 7.91 16.09 -22.33
N LEU A 436 8.16 17.16 -21.58
CA LEU A 436 7.27 17.68 -20.54
C LEU A 436 6.54 18.92 -21.06
N CYS A 437 5.22 18.90 -21.02
CA CYS A 437 4.41 20.06 -21.33
C CYS A 437 3.60 20.55 -20.12
N VAL A 438 3.69 21.84 -19.85
CA VAL A 438 2.74 22.55 -18.97
C VAL A 438 2.02 23.57 -19.83
N PRO A 439 0.80 23.27 -20.33
CA PRO A 439 0.11 24.13 -21.29
C PRO A 439 -0.11 25.56 -20.80
N ARG A 440 -0.16 26.55 -21.72
CA ARG A 440 -0.36 27.96 -21.35
C ARG A 440 -1.78 28.26 -20.88
N TYR A 441 -2.76 27.69 -21.57
CA TYR A 441 -4.18 28.01 -21.39
C TYR A 441 -4.87 26.86 -20.65
N LEU A 442 -4.71 26.83 -19.34
CA LEU A 442 -5.30 25.83 -18.46
C LEU A 442 -6.41 26.46 -17.59
N PRO A 443 -7.52 25.77 -17.38
CA PRO A 443 -8.49 26.19 -16.39
C PRO A 443 -7.87 26.15 -14.97
N GLU A 444 -8.31 27.05 -14.11
CA GLU A 444 -7.88 27.06 -12.71
C GLU A 444 -8.19 25.72 -12.03
N PRO A 445 -7.38 25.28 -11.04
CA PRO A 445 -7.53 23.96 -10.40
C PRO A 445 -8.93 23.67 -9.82
N ASN A 446 -9.66 24.70 -9.44
CA ASN A 446 -11.01 24.59 -8.86
C ASN A 446 -12.11 25.12 -9.80
N ALA A 447 -11.83 25.28 -11.10
CA ALA A 447 -12.82 25.76 -12.07
C ALA A 447 -13.98 24.76 -12.21
N PHE A 448 -15.20 25.31 -12.34
CA PHE A 448 -16.38 24.49 -12.65
C PHE A 448 -16.23 23.83 -14.04
N GLY A 449 -16.63 22.56 -14.16
CA GLY A 449 -16.51 21.82 -15.42
C GLY A 449 -15.07 21.55 -15.87
N ARG A 450 -14.10 21.64 -14.96
CA ARG A 450 -12.67 21.48 -15.26
C ARG A 450 -12.36 20.18 -16.00
N GLY A 451 -12.98 19.06 -15.62
CA GLY A 451 -12.76 17.78 -16.27
C GLY A 451 -13.09 17.81 -17.76
N GLU A 452 -14.22 18.40 -18.12
CA GLU A 452 -14.65 18.56 -19.52
C GLU A 452 -13.70 19.47 -20.30
N GLN A 453 -13.30 20.61 -19.70
CA GLN A 453 -12.37 21.55 -20.34
C GLN A 453 -11.01 20.90 -20.60
N LEU A 454 -10.47 20.13 -19.63
CA LEU A 454 -9.20 19.43 -19.80
C LEU A 454 -9.30 18.31 -20.84
N ALA A 455 -10.38 17.54 -20.84
CA ALA A 455 -10.60 16.50 -21.83
C ALA A 455 -10.58 17.09 -23.25
N ASN A 456 -11.38 18.14 -23.50
CA ASN A 456 -11.43 18.80 -24.80
C ASN A 456 -10.06 19.37 -25.23
N LEU A 457 -9.29 19.95 -24.29
CA LEU A 457 -7.95 20.46 -24.56
C LEU A 457 -6.97 19.34 -24.96
N MET A 458 -7.11 18.12 -24.41
CA MET A 458 -6.18 17.02 -24.63
C MET A 458 -6.56 16.12 -25.80
N ILE A 459 -7.77 16.17 -26.34
CA ILE A 459 -8.22 15.38 -27.50
C ILE A 459 -7.24 15.45 -28.68
N PRO A 460 -6.76 16.63 -29.12
CA PRO A 460 -5.83 16.69 -30.26
C PRO A 460 -4.51 15.96 -30.02
N LEU A 461 -4.00 15.98 -28.77
CA LEU A 461 -2.79 15.26 -28.39
C LEU A 461 -3.06 13.74 -28.31
N ILE A 462 -4.14 13.33 -27.64
CA ILE A 462 -4.52 11.92 -27.51
C ILE A 462 -4.66 11.28 -28.88
N ASN A 463 -5.28 11.95 -29.85
CA ASN A 463 -5.45 11.42 -31.21
C ASN A 463 -4.14 11.25 -31.98
N LYS A 464 -3.12 12.07 -31.68
CA LYS A 464 -1.78 12.00 -32.30
C LYS A 464 -0.84 11.04 -31.58
N THR A 465 -1.14 10.64 -30.34
CA THR A 465 -0.29 9.73 -29.57
C THR A 465 -0.26 8.34 -30.22
N PRO A 466 0.91 7.75 -30.52
CA PRO A 466 0.99 6.46 -31.21
C PRO A 466 0.50 5.29 -30.33
N GLY A 467 0.88 5.26 -29.08
CA GLY A 467 0.50 4.26 -28.09
C GLY A 467 -0.68 4.65 -27.21
N GLY A 468 -0.83 3.97 -26.08
CA GLY A 468 -1.84 4.27 -25.07
C GLY A 468 -1.55 5.53 -24.27
N CYS A 469 -2.59 6.02 -23.62
CA CYS A 469 -2.54 7.24 -22.81
C CYS A 469 -3.09 6.99 -21.39
N PHE A 470 -2.37 7.42 -20.36
CA PHE A 470 -2.90 7.53 -19.01
C PHE A 470 -3.40 8.96 -18.77
N PHE A 471 -4.65 9.10 -18.36
CA PHE A 471 -5.21 10.35 -17.88
C PHE A 471 -5.44 10.23 -16.36
N LEU A 472 -4.53 10.82 -15.60
CA LEU A 472 -4.45 10.68 -14.15
C LEU A 472 -5.10 11.88 -13.46
N CYS A 473 -6.20 11.61 -12.75
CA CYS A 473 -7.00 12.61 -12.07
C CYS A 473 -6.76 12.57 -10.55
N THR A 474 -6.89 13.72 -9.91
CA THR A 474 -6.77 13.83 -8.44
C THR A 474 -8.10 13.68 -7.73
N SER A 475 -9.22 13.56 -8.46
CA SER A 475 -10.54 13.29 -7.90
C SER A 475 -11.40 12.41 -8.80
N HIS A 476 -12.28 11.62 -8.18
CA HIS A 476 -13.24 10.79 -8.91
C HIS A 476 -14.24 11.58 -9.73
N GLN A 477 -14.58 12.82 -9.31
CA GLN A 477 -15.47 13.68 -10.05
C GLN A 477 -14.86 14.10 -11.39
N VAL A 478 -13.63 14.63 -11.36
CA VAL A 478 -12.90 15.03 -12.59
C VAL A 478 -12.66 13.80 -13.49
N MET A 479 -12.30 12.65 -12.89
CA MET A 479 -12.11 11.40 -13.61
C MET A 479 -13.33 10.99 -14.43
N ARG A 480 -14.55 11.06 -13.86
CA ARG A 480 -15.79 10.74 -14.56
C ARG A 480 -16.10 11.74 -15.67
N GLN A 481 -15.93 13.03 -15.41
CA GLN A 481 -16.14 14.09 -16.43
C GLN A 481 -15.19 13.91 -17.62
N VAL A 482 -13.91 13.61 -17.38
CA VAL A 482 -12.93 13.35 -18.43
C VAL A 482 -13.34 12.14 -19.25
N ALA A 483 -13.68 11.01 -18.61
CA ALA A 483 -14.04 9.79 -19.30
C ALA A 483 -15.30 9.95 -20.17
N GLU A 484 -16.31 10.68 -19.69
CA GLU A 484 -17.55 10.96 -20.42
C GLU A 484 -17.28 11.74 -21.72
N VAL A 485 -16.49 12.81 -21.64
CA VAL A 485 -16.13 13.60 -22.83
C VAL A 485 -15.29 12.76 -23.80
N LEU A 486 -14.26 12.07 -23.32
CA LEU A 486 -13.40 11.28 -24.18
C LEU A 486 -14.18 10.17 -24.91
N ARG A 487 -15.08 9.46 -24.24
CA ARG A 487 -15.92 8.42 -24.85
C ARG A 487 -16.79 8.94 -25.99
N ARG A 488 -17.24 10.18 -25.88
CA ARG A 488 -18.07 10.82 -26.90
C ARG A 488 -17.27 11.35 -28.09
N GLU A 489 -16.06 11.86 -27.83
CA GLU A 489 -15.34 12.69 -28.80
C GLU A 489 -14.17 11.96 -29.49
N ILE A 490 -13.67 10.83 -28.94
CA ILE A 490 -12.54 10.10 -29.52
C ILE A 490 -12.94 8.71 -29.99
N GLY A 491 -12.33 8.23 -31.09
CA GLY A 491 -12.54 6.89 -31.64
C GLY A 491 -11.69 5.78 -30.99
N ARG A 492 -11.12 6.03 -29.79
CA ARG A 492 -10.29 5.07 -29.04
C ARG A 492 -11.07 4.47 -27.88
N THR A 493 -10.70 3.28 -27.46
CA THR A 493 -11.23 2.65 -26.24
C THR A 493 -10.87 3.50 -25.02
N VAL A 494 -11.85 3.84 -24.21
CA VAL A 494 -11.68 4.59 -22.94
C VAL A 494 -12.01 3.67 -21.79
N LEU A 495 -10.99 3.28 -21.03
CA LEU A 495 -11.08 2.46 -19.84
C LEU A 495 -11.18 3.36 -18.61
N LEU A 496 -12.11 3.07 -17.71
CA LEU A 496 -12.36 3.88 -16.51
C LEU A 496 -12.14 3.06 -15.25
N GLN A 497 -11.36 3.61 -14.32
CA GLN A 497 -11.19 3.00 -13.00
C GLN A 497 -12.53 2.82 -12.30
N GLY A 498 -12.79 1.59 -11.82
CA GLY A 498 -14.00 1.22 -11.09
C GLY A 498 -15.06 0.52 -11.94
N GLU A 499 -14.88 0.40 -13.25
CA GLU A 499 -15.76 -0.40 -14.13
C GLU A 499 -15.35 -1.89 -14.18
N ASP A 500 -14.06 -2.17 -13.95
CA ASP A 500 -13.56 -3.53 -13.75
C ASP A 500 -12.40 -3.52 -12.73
N ASN A 501 -11.89 -4.69 -12.38
CA ASN A 501 -10.73 -4.78 -11.50
C ASN A 501 -9.47 -4.23 -12.16
N LYS A 502 -8.52 -3.78 -11.34
CA LYS A 502 -7.27 -3.12 -11.79
C LYS A 502 -6.47 -3.96 -12.78
N GLN A 503 -6.35 -5.26 -12.54
CA GLN A 503 -5.55 -6.16 -13.38
C GLN A 503 -6.17 -6.35 -14.77
N ARG A 504 -7.51 -6.49 -14.86
CA ARG A 504 -8.21 -6.60 -16.14
C ARG A 504 -8.11 -5.32 -16.96
N LEU A 505 -8.33 -4.16 -16.33
CA LEU A 505 -8.19 -2.87 -17.00
C LEU A 505 -6.77 -2.68 -17.56
N LEU A 506 -5.73 -3.07 -16.80
CA LEU A 506 -4.35 -2.99 -17.26
C LEU A 506 -4.05 -3.99 -18.38
N LYS A 507 -4.56 -5.20 -18.28
CA LYS A 507 -4.41 -6.21 -19.34
C LYS A 507 -5.05 -5.72 -20.63
N GLU A 508 -6.29 -5.26 -20.59
CA GLU A 508 -7.00 -4.69 -21.73
C GLU A 508 -6.28 -3.46 -22.30
N PHE A 509 -5.75 -2.59 -21.45
CA PHE A 509 -4.95 -1.43 -21.88
C PHE A 509 -3.71 -1.85 -22.70
N VAL A 510 -2.97 -2.84 -22.21
CA VAL A 510 -1.75 -3.34 -22.89
C VAL A 510 -2.10 -4.07 -24.18
N GLU A 511 -3.12 -4.94 -24.18
CA GLU A 511 -3.57 -5.69 -25.36
C GLU A 511 -4.11 -4.77 -26.46
N ASN A 512 -4.82 -3.70 -26.09
CA ASN A 512 -5.32 -2.71 -27.04
C ASN A 512 -4.20 -1.83 -27.61
N GLY A 513 -3.17 -1.52 -26.85
CA GLY A 513 -1.99 -0.75 -27.24
C GLY A 513 -2.25 0.74 -27.54
N ARG A 514 -3.51 1.19 -27.68
CA ARG A 514 -3.90 2.57 -28.00
C ARG A 514 -5.05 3.10 -27.15
N ALA A 515 -5.47 2.37 -26.12
CA ALA A 515 -6.53 2.77 -25.22
C ALA A 515 -6.14 4.02 -24.41
N VAL A 516 -7.17 4.71 -23.91
CA VAL A 516 -7.01 5.77 -22.89
C VAL A 516 -7.51 5.23 -21.57
N LEU A 517 -6.65 5.14 -20.57
CA LEU A 517 -7.01 4.75 -19.22
C LEU A 517 -7.19 6.00 -18.35
N VAL A 518 -8.41 6.24 -17.88
CA VAL A 518 -8.75 7.36 -16.99
C VAL A 518 -8.86 6.84 -15.56
N ALA A 519 -7.97 7.34 -14.68
CA ALA A 519 -7.86 6.82 -13.32
C ALA A 519 -7.44 7.89 -12.32
N THR A 520 -7.57 7.59 -11.02
CA THR A 520 -7.05 8.44 -9.94
C THR A 520 -5.63 8.05 -9.54
N SER A 521 -5.00 8.86 -8.67
CA SER A 521 -3.62 8.64 -8.20
C SER A 521 -3.41 7.27 -7.54
N SER A 522 -4.40 6.71 -6.88
CA SER A 522 -4.33 5.37 -6.29
C SER A 522 -4.14 4.24 -7.32
N PHE A 523 -4.43 4.52 -8.58
CA PHE A 523 -4.27 3.55 -9.66
C PHE A 523 -2.84 3.48 -10.21
N TRP A 524 -2.08 4.60 -10.19
CA TRP A 524 -0.72 4.64 -10.73
C TRP A 524 0.34 3.96 -9.84
N GLU A 525 0.05 3.72 -8.56
CA GLU A 525 0.94 2.94 -7.71
C GLU A 525 0.96 1.46 -8.11
N GLY A 526 2.16 0.90 -8.26
CA GLY A 526 2.34 -0.53 -8.57
C GLY A 526 2.02 -0.97 -10.01
N ILE A 527 1.81 -0.03 -10.96
CA ILE A 527 1.62 -0.35 -12.37
C ILE A 527 2.99 -0.52 -13.05
N ASP A 528 3.17 -1.61 -13.80
CA ASP A 528 4.31 -1.84 -14.68
C ASP A 528 3.82 -2.04 -16.12
N VAL A 529 3.69 -0.95 -16.88
CA VAL A 529 3.42 -0.98 -18.32
C VAL A 529 4.70 -0.57 -19.03
N ARG A 530 5.21 -1.43 -19.90
CA ARG A 530 6.48 -1.25 -20.64
C ARG A 530 6.24 -1.11 -22.11
N GLY A 531 7.21 -0.50 -22.80
CA GLY A 531 7.26 -0.41 -24.26
C GLY A 531 6.22 0.56 -24.83
N ALA A 532 5.95 0.40 -26.10
CA ALA A 532 5.06 1.25 -26.91
C ALA A 532 3.60 1.31 -26.40
N ALA A 533 3.23 0.46 -25.44
CA ALA A 533 1.88 0.43 -24.88
C ALA A 533 1.49 1.73 -24.13
N LEU A 534 2.47 2.51 -23.62
CA LEU A 534 2.22 3.78 -22.96
C LEU A 534 3.11 4.88 -23.52
N SER A 535 2.54 5.82 -24.26
CA SER A 535 3.27 6.93 -24.89
C SER A 535 2.86 8.30 -24.36
N CYS A 536 1.82 8.39 -23.56
CA CYS A 536 1.36 9.67 -23.03
C CYS A 536 0.86 9.53 -21.58
N VAL A 537 1.31 10.43 -20.70
CA VAL A 537 0.80 10.57 -19.34
C VAL A 537 0.30 12.00 -19.15
N ILE A 538 -0.98 12.15 -18.85
CA ILE A 538 -1.63 13.44 -18.58
C ILE A 538 -2.02 13.45 -17.09
N ILE A 539 -1.59 14.48 -16.36
CA ILE A 539 -1.91 14.69 -14.95
C ILE A 539 -2.78 15.94 -14.83
N ASP A 540 -3.96 15.81 -14.26
CA ASP A 540 -4.96 16.89 -14.21
C ASP A 540 -4.50 18.10 -13.40
N LYS A 541 -3.87 17.87 -12.24
CA LYS A 541 -3.28 18.91 -11.38
C LYS A 541 -2.23 18.32 -10.45
N LEU A 542 -1.46 19.20 -9.80
CA LEU A 542 -0.48 18.80 -8.79
C LEU A 542 -1.16 18.00 -7.65
N PRO A 543 -0.61 16.84 -7.26
CA PRO A 543 -1.26 15.89 -6.35
C PRO A 543 -1.14 16.31 -4.88
N PHE A 544 -1.58 17.53 -4.55
CA PHE A 544 -1.72 17.94 -3.16
C PHE A 544 -2.85 17.15 -2.48
N ALA A 545 -2.63 16.73 -1.25
CA ALA A 545 -3.66 16.11 -0.43
C ALA A 545 -4.84 17.06 -0.21
N SER A 546 -6.03 16.48 0.00
CA SER A 546 -7.23 17.29 0.28
C SER A 546 -7.04 18.09 1.57
N PRO A 547 -7.35 19.38 1.57
CA PRO A 547 -7.31 20.19 2.78
C PRO A 547 -8.34 19.72 3.83
N ASP A 548 -9.34 18.92 3.43
CA ASP A 548 -10.37 18.39 4.31
C ASP A 548 -9.96 17.07 4.99
N ASP A 549 -8.80 16.52 4.65
CA ASP A 549 -8.30 15.32 5.32
C ASP A 549 -8.00 15.60 6.80
N PRO A 550 -8.66 14.88 7.74
CA PRO A 550 -8.57 15.17 9.16
C PRO A 550 -7.17 14.91 9.75
N LEU A 551 -6.44 13.94 9.22
CA LEU A 551 -5.07 13.64 9.65
C LEU A 551 -4.11 14.73 9.17
N LEU A 552 -4.27 15.19 7.93
CA LEU A 552 -3.49 16.33 7.42
C LEU A 552 -3.76 17.59 8.22
N LYS A 553 -5.03 17.91 8.51
CA LYS A 553 -5.39 19.06 9.37
C LYS A 553 -4.68 19.00 10.72
N ALA A 554 -4.74 17.84 11.39
CA ALA A 554 -4.09 17.66 12.68
C ALA A 554 -2.56 17.83 12.61
N ARG A 555 -1.90 17.31 11.57
CA ARG A 555 -0.46 17.50 11.32
C ARG A 555 -0.10 18.95 11.02
N VAL A 556 -0.94 19.65 10.24
CA VAL A 556 -0.79 21.09 9.94
C VAL A 556 -0.85 21.92 11.24
N ASP A 557 -1.81 21.62 12.11
CA ASP A 557 -1.96 22.33 13.36
C ASP A 557 -0.79 22.05 14.31
N ASP A 558 -0.34 20.81 14.42
CA ASP A 558 0.83 20.42 15.22
C ASP A 558 2.12 21.09 14.70
N CYS A 559 2.32 21.12 13.39
CA CYS A 559 3.46 21.78 12.77
C CYS A 559 3.48 23.28 13.09
N LYS A 560 2.32 23.97 12.97
CA LYS A 560 2.20 25.40 13.33
C LYS A 560 2.48 25.65 14.83
N LEU A 561 1.98 24.77 15.71
CA LEU A 561 2.25 24.87 17.15
C LEU A 561 3.73 24.76 17.47
N LYS A 562 4.48 23.99 16.69
CA LYS A 562 5.93 23.83 16.77
C LYS A 562 6.71 24.95 16.08
N GLY A 563 6.04 25.91 15.45
CA GLY A 563 6.65 27.04 14.74
C GLY A 563 7.14 26.72 13.31
N GLY A 564 6.75 25.57 12.74
CA GLY A 564 7.10 25.13 11.40
C GLY A 564 6.20 25.70 10.31
N ASP A 565 6.59 25.51 9.05
CA ASP A 565 5.80 25.81 7.85
C ASP A 565 5.13 24.53 7.33
N PRO A 566 3.83 24.33 7.57
CA PRO A 566 3.14 23.09 7.15
C PRO A 566 3.10 22.89 5.64
N PHE A 567 3.15 23.96 4.86
CA PHE A 567 3.18 23.82 3.41
C PHE A 567 4.53 23.29 2.94
N ALA A 568 5.62 23.91 3.39
CA ALA A 568 6.98 23.53 3.01
C ALA A 568 7.41 22.16 3.60
N GLU A 569 7.00 21.87 4.84
CA GLU A 569 7.46 20.67 5.56
C GLU A 569 6.60 19.42 5.30
N LEU A 570 5.29 19.58 5.06
CA LEU A 570 4.37 18.45 4.97
C LEU A 570 3.70 18.30 3.59
N GLN A 571 3.12 19.39 3.06
CA GLN A 571 2.27 19.28 1.87
C GLN A 571 3.09 19.23 0.57
N LEU A 572 4.04 20.13 0.41
CA LEU A 572 4.87 20.21 -0.79
C LEU A 572 5.72 18.95 -1.00
N PRO A 573 6.43 18.40 -0.01
CA PRO A 573 7.20 17.20 -0.18
C PRO A 573 6.38 15.99 -0.63
N LYS A 574 5.23 15.77 -0.01
CA LYS A 574 4.32 14.66 -0.37
C LYS A 574 3.80 14.79 -1.80
N ALA A 575 3.41 16.00 -2.21
CA ALA A 575 2.96 16.26 -3.56
C ALA A 575 4.08 16.05 -4.60
N VAL A 576 5.32 16.43 -4.27
CA VAL A 576 6.49 16.20 -5.14
C VAL A 576 6.75 14.71 -5.31
N ILE A 577 6.78 13.94 -4.24
CA ILE A 577 6.99 12.48 -4.28
C ILE A 577 5.90 11.79 -5.11
N ALA A 578 4.63 12.14 -4.86
CA ALA A 578 3.51 11.61 -5.64
C ALA A 578 3.62 11.95 -7.14
N LEU A 579 4.03 13.18 -7.49
CA LEU A 579 4.25 13.56 -8.88
C LEU A 579 5.40 12.76 -9.50
N LYS A 580 6.54 12.60 -8.81
CA LYS A 580 7.68 11.79 -9.27
C LYS A 580 7.26 10.36 -9.59
N GLN A 581 6.40 9.75 -8.77
CA GLN A 581 5.87 8.41 -9.01
C GLN A 581 5.06 8.32 -10.30
N GLY A 582 4.19 9.30 -10.55
CA GLY A 582 3.42 9.37 -11.78
C GLY A 582 4.29 9.53 -13.02
N VAL A 583 5.27 10.41 -12.95
CA VAL A 583 6.22 10.67 -14.05
C VAL A 583 7.08 9.43 -14.34
N GLY A 584 7.52 8.71 -13.32
CA GLY A 584 8.33 7.49 -13.45
C GLY A 584 7.63 6.32 -14.15
N ARG A 585 6.36 6.47 -14.55
CA ARG A 585 5.63 5.46 -15.36
C ARG A 585 5.91 5.56 -16.85
N LEU A 586 6.30 6.74 -17.34
CA LEU A 586 6.41 7.02 -18.76
C LEU A 586 7.62 6.31 -19.41
N ILE A 587 8.79 6.36 -18.77
CA ILE A 587 10.04 5.78 -19.33
C ILE A 587 10.52 4.66 -18.39
N ARG A 588 10.54 3.43 -18.91
CA ARG A 588 10.92 2.20 -18.21
C ARG A 588 12.01 1.41 -18.91
N ASP A 589 12.18 1.64 -20.21
CA ASP A 589 13.21 1.03 -21.03
C ASP A 589 13.90 2.08 -21.91
N ARG A 590 15.02 1.71 -22.52
CA ARG A 590 15.78 2.56 -23.43
C ARG A 590 15.06 2.84 -24.75
N THR A 591 14.11 1.99 -25.09
CA THR A 591 13.28 2.12 -26.30
C THR A 591 11.98 2.90 -26.05
N ASP A 592 11.64 3.19 -24.80
CA ASP A 592 10.42 3.92 -24.49
C ASP A 592 10.54 5.38 -24.89
N HIS A 593 9.47 5.91 -25.51
CA HIS A 593 9.35 7.32 -25.84
C HIS A 593 7.96 7.84 -25.46
N GLY A 594 7.91 9.06 -24.94
CA GLY A 594 6.61 9.57 -24.57
C GLY A 594 6.54 11.02 -24.13
N VAL A 595 5.33 11.49 -23.93
CA VAL A 595 5.05 12.84 -23.50
C VAL A 595 4.36 12.85 -22.12
N LEU A 596 4.78 13.77 -21.29
CA LEU A 596 4.18 14.07 -20.01
C LEU A 596 3.49 15.43 -20.09
N VAL A 597 2.20 15.48 -19.74
CA VAL A 597 1.46 16.74 -19.66
C VAL A 597 1.00 16.97 -18.23
N ILE A 598 1.38 18.10 -17.64
CA ILE A 598 0.92 18.51 -16.31
C ILE A 598 -0.04 19.69 -16.49
N CYS A 599 -1.32 19.43 -16.26
CA CYS A 599 -2.39 20.39 -16.49
C CYS A 599 -2.62 21.32 -15.29
N ASP A 600 -1.55 21.81 -14.66
CA ASP A 600 -1.64 22.69 -13.50
C ASP A 600 -0.80 23.96 -13.71
N PRO A 601 -1.44 25.14 -13.80
CA PRO A 601 -0.71 26.40 -14.01
C PRO A 601 0.20 26.75 -12.82
N ARG A 602 -0.05 26.23 -11.63
CA ARG A 602 0.75 26.47 -10.43
C ARG A 602 2.18 25.97 -10.57
N MET A 603 2.40 24.97 -11.43
CA MET A 603 3.73 24.45 -11.77
C MET A 603 4.69 25.53 -12.30
N VAL A 604 4.14 26.58 -12.93
CA VAL A 604 4.91 27.68 -13.53
C VAL A 604 4.68 29.01 -12.82
N ASN A 605 3.45 29.25 -12.33
CA ASN A 605 3.04 30.53 -11.82
C ASN A 605 3.30 30.72 -10.31
N LYS A 606 3.69 29.64 -9.60
CA LYS A 606 3.98 29.70 -8.16
C LYS A 606 5.45 29.41 -7.88
N PRO A 607 6.07 30.05 -6.87
CA PRO A 607 7.48 29.85 -6.55
C PRO A 607 7.83 28.37 -6.26
N TYR A 608 6.95 27.64 -5.60
CA TYR A 608 7.16 26.23 -5.29
C TYR A 608 7.12 25.31 -6.54
N GLY A 609 6.65 25.81 -7.68
CA GLY A 609 6.71 25.05 -8.93
C GLY A 609 8.15 24.69 -9.34
N ALA A 610 9.12 25.52 -8.96
CA ALA A 610 10.54 25.25 -9.16
C ALA A 610 11.00 23.98 -8.41
N THR A 611 10.49 23.72 -7.21
CA THR A 611 10.78 22.51 -6.43
C THR A 611 10.30 21.25 -7.15
N PHE A 612 9.10 21.27 -7.72
CA PHE A 612 8.61 20.16 -8.54
C PHE A 612 9.53 19.93 -9.75
N ILE A 613 9.87 20.99 -10.48
CA ILE A 613 10.69 20.90 -11.69
C ILE A 613 12.08 20.35 -11.39
N LYS A 614 12.73 20.78 -10.32
CA LYS A 614 14.05 20.30 -9.91
C LYS A 614 14.05 18.86 -9.42
N SER A 615 12.91 18.40 -8.89
CA SER A 615 12.74 17.04 -8.40
C SER A 615 12.41 16.03 -9.49
N LEU A 616 12.04 16.47 -10.69
CA LEU A 616 11.79 15.61 -11.85
C LEU A 616 13.08 15.33 -12.62
N PRO A 617 13.14 14.23 -13.40
CA PRO A 617 14.23 14.00 -14.34
C PRO A 617 14.40 15.19 -15.32
N ALA A 618 15.59 15.31 -15.90
CA ALA A 618 15.94 16.39 -16.84
C ALA A 618 15.21 16.24 -18.20
N ILE A 619 13.87 16.36 -18.19
CA ILE A 619 13.03 16.26 -19.38
C ILE A 619 12.93 17.65 -20.04
N PRO A 620 13.18 17.76 -21.38
CA PRO A 620 12.96 18.99 -22.12
C PRO A 620 11.52 19.49 -22.02
N ARG A 621 11.35 20.79 -21.79
CA ARG A 621 10.07 21.41 -21.42
C ARG A 621 9.50 22.29 -22.52
N THR A 622 8.19 22.26 -22.68
CA THR A 622 7.42 23.15 -23.57
C THR A 622 6.15 23.65 -22.89
N ARG A 623 5.62 24.74 -23.43
CA ARG A 623 4.30 25.29 -23.05
C ARG A 623 3.25 25.10 -24.14
N GLU A 624 3.66 24.56 -25.30
CA GLU A 624 2.86 24.43 -26.50
C GLU A 624 2.49 22.97 -26.78
N LEU A 625 1.23 22.60 -26.61
CA LEU A 625 0.73 21.25 -26.88
C LEU A 625 0.96 20.82 -28.33
N GLY A 626 0.86 21.78 -29.28
CA GLY A 626 1.05 21.49 -30.70
C GLY A 626 2.43 20.93 -31.06
N THR A 627 3.46 21.28 -30.27
CA THR A 627 4.83 20.81 -30.51
C THR A 627 5.03 19.35 -30.13
N LEU A 628 4.15 18.77 -29.30
CA LEU A 628 4.25 17.38 -28.85
C LEU A 628 3.93 16.39 -29.99
N GLY A 629 3.06 16.75 -30.93
CA GLY A 629 2.79 15.90 -32.09
C GLY A 629 4.04 15.67 -32.96
N SER A 630 4.84 16.73 -33.17
CA SER A 630 6.10 16.62 -33.94
C SER A 630 7.20 15.82 -33.22
N PHE A 631 7.09 15.60 -31.91
CA PHE A 631 7.97 14.70 -31.18
C PHE A 631 7.71 13.25 -31.58
N PHE A 632 6.46 12.83 -31.68
CA PHE A 632 6.09 11.49 -32.13
C PHE A 632 6.45 11.24 -33.61
N ASP A 633 6.24 12.24 -34.48
CA ASP A 633 6.61 12.16 -35.91
C ASP A 633 8.12 11.90 -36.13
N ARG A 634 8.98 12.34 -35.19
CA ARG A 634 10.43 12.08 -35.25
C ARG A 634 10.81 10.70 -34.77
N THR A 635 10.17 10.22 -33.72
CA THR A 635 10.46 8.89 -33.15
C THR A 635 10.05 7.78 -34.09
N GLU A 636 8.93 7.89 -34.81
CA GLU A 636 8.52 6.94 -35.87
C GLU A 636 9.46 6.88 -37.06
N ARG A 637 10.28 7.89 -37.29
CA ARG A 637 11.27 7.89 -38.42
C ARG A 637 12.63 7.31 -38.03
N CYS A 638 12.86 7.08 -36.73
CA CYS A 638 14.11 6.49 -36.23
C CYS A 638 14.00 4.99 -35.92
N GLU A 639 12.79 4.43 -35.94
CA GLU A 639 12.52 2.97 -35.98
C GLU A 639 12.48 2.47 -37.41
#